data_5a803acd727312c701ebdbef192657a9
#
_entry.id   5a803acd727312c701ebdbef192657a9
#
_cell.length_a   1.000
_cell.length_b   1.000
_cell.length_c   1.000
_cell.angle_alpha   90.00
_cell.angle_beta   90.00
_cell.angle_gamma   90.00
#
_symmetry.space_group_name_H-M   'P 1'
#
loop_
_entity.id
_entity.type
_entity.pdbx_description
1 polymer ?
#
loop_
_entity_poly.entity_id
_entity_poly.type
_entity_poly.pdbx_seq_one_letter_code
_entity_poly.pdbx_strand_id
1 'polypeptide(L)'
;MFSSKKWTKWFALLAIASMVLSACATPTPQVIEKVITQVVKETVVVEGTPQVVEKEVTKVVKEEVVVTATPEVVSYDQAPDPTTLTLVDIGDIAMLDPHLAYEGSSYAAINNIIEGLVFYDRESASDFVPWLAEEVPTVQNGGLSADGLTYTFKIRSGIKFHNGNDLTAEDVAYSWERALLQSGPNSGQWMMIEAIMGYPSGDITEKIADGEYAGDKDALIANTSAEDLVAVCEEVKSHFEYDNDAMTFKVTLAQPWGPFMAIIARPWAYVIDKEWTIEQGDWDGSCDTWQNFYAPGAEDTKLGKVINGTGPYILDHWTPDEEWVLVANEDYWRQEGDEFWPGGPSGVASIKRIVHKTVAEWGTRFAMAQAGDADWFTVPDANRPQVDKWVGERCDGITEECTPTDNPDAPLRMWYNLPSTGRTDLFVNHNVRTDESGSNPYIGSGQLDGNGIPADFFSDLDARKAFAYCFDYETYIMDGQNGEGVRNNGPIIVNMLGYNPDGPMYEFDLAKCEDHLAAAWGGALPETGFRFQAVTNTGNVMRQTAAAILQSNLRSINSKYQLEIVTLPWPTYLASFRAGQLPIAISSWGEDYHDPHNWMQPYLIGTYSGRQNFSEELKDVFRPLIEQAVVEPDLAKRAELYYELQQLHYENVPQVILSQAGDRRYEQRWLKGYFYNPIWSPNYHYPLSLAGGE
;
A
#
# COMPACT_ATOMS: atom_id res chain seq x y z
N MET A 1 2.22 49.78 -58.01
CA MET A 1 1.36 48.86 -57.21
C MET A 1 1.36 47.48 -57.86
N PHE A 2 2.32 46.60 -57.48
CA PHE A 2 2.38 45.23 -58.00
C PHE A 2 1.83 44.30 -56.93
N SER A 3 0.84 43.49 -57.35
CA SER A 3 -0.01 42.63 -56.49
C SER A 3 0.78 41.52 -55.82
N SER A 4 0.82 41.56 -54.46
CA SER A 4 1.47 40.58 -53.58
C SER A 4 0.81 39.20 -53.48
N LYS A 5 -0.34 38.98 -54.17
CA LYS A 5 -1.11 37.73 -54.12
C LYS A 5 -0.60 36.56 -55.00
N LYS A 6 0.40 36.79 -55.86
CA LYS A 6 0.97 35.70 -56.68
C LYS A 6 2.15 35.01 -56.05
N TRP A 7 2.88 35.67 -55.16
CA TRP A 7 4.04 35.09 -54.47
C TRP A 7 3.65 34.14 -53.33
N THR A 8 2.56 34.42 -52.60
CA THR A 8 2.07 33.53 -51.53
C THR A 8 1.58 32.18 -52.06
N LYS A 9 1.05 32.09 -53.28
CA LYS A 9 0.63 30.81 -53.86
C LYS A 9 1.83 29.95 -54.29
N TRP A 10 2.94 30.55 -54.74
CA TRP A 10 4.14 29.82 -55.10
C TRP A 10 4.90 29.31 -53.86
N PHE A 11 4.90 30.05 -52.74
CA PHE A 11 5.49 29.59 -51.49
C PHE A 11 4.66 28.47 -50.85
N ALA A 12 3.34 28.49 -50.92
CA ALA A 12 2.48 27.42 -50.46
C ALA A 12 2.64 26.13 -51.28
N LEU A 13 2.78 26.23 -52.59
CA LEU A 13 3.05 25.06 -53.46
C LEU A 13 4.46 24.45 -53.23
N LEU A 14 5.48 25.26 -52.96
CA LEU A 14 6.81 24.80 -52.63
C LEU A 14 6.87 24.14 -51.24
N ALA A 15 6.09 24.64 -50.25
CA ALA A 15 5.98 24.04 -48.93
C ALA A 15 5.22 22.69 -48.98
N ILE A 16 4.20 22.57 -49.79
CA ILE A 16 3.47 21.29 -50.00
C ILE A 16 4.34 20.29 -50.76
N ALA A 17 5.12 20.73 -51.78
CA ALA A 17 6.06 19.87 -52.49
C ALA A 17 7.22 19.39 -51.62
N SER A 18 7.70 20.19 -50.64
CA SER A 18 8.72 19.76 -49.70
C SER A 18 8.18 18.77 -48.65
N MET A 19 6.91 18.86 -48.22
CA MET A 19 6.27 17.87 -47.33
C MET A 19 5.98 16.54 -48.01
N VAL A 20 5.67 16.52 -49.30
CA VAL A 20 5.44 15.26 -50.04
C VAL A 20 6.79 14.54 -50.34
N LEU A 21 7.89 15.25 -50.44
CA LEU A 21 9.24 14.67 -50.65
C LEU A 21 9.88 14.15 -49.33
N SER A 22 9.35 14.51 -48.15
CA SER A 22 9.80 13.98 -46.87
C SER A 22 9.15 12.62 -46.48
N ALA A 23 8.09 12.21 -47.19
CA ALA A 23 7.36 10.98 -46.87
C ALA A 23 7.95 9.70 -47.48
N CYS A 24 9.08 9.79 -48.20
CA CYS A 24 9.83 8.64 -48.73
C CYS A 24 11.30 8.69 -48.33
N ALA A 25 11.58 8.88 -47.02
CA ALA A 25 12.92 8.63 -46.51
C ALA A 25 13.08 7.12 -46.34
N THR A 26 13.83 6.50 -47.25
CA THR A 26 14.35 5.14 -47.06
C THR A 26 15.12 5.08 -45.74
N PRO A 27 14.86 4.11 -44.87
CA PRO A 27 15.58 3.99 -43.58
C PRO A 27 17.07 3.87 -43.84
N THR A 28 17.83 4.73 -43.20
CA THR A 28 19.29 4.70 -43.27
C THR A 28 19.77 3.39 -42.61
N PRO A 29 20.59 2.55 -43.28
CA PRO A 29 21.06 1.30 -42.65
C PRO A 29 21.81 1.61 -41.36
N GLN A 30 21.42 0.97 -40.26
CA GLN A 30 22.22 1.00 -39.04
C GLN A 30 23.37 0.02 -39.19
N VAL A 31 24.59 0.52 -39.00
CA VAL A 31 25.78 -0.30 -38.96
C VAL A 31 25.96 -0.85 -37.57
N ILE A 32 25.73 -2.14 -37.40
CA ILE A 32 26.01 -2.83 -36.13
C ILE A 32 27.45 -3.29 -36.12
N GLU A 33 28.25 -2.81 -35.18
CA GLU A 33 29.63 -3.29 -34.99
C GLU A 33 29.58 -4.60 -34.16
N LYS A 34 29.82 -5.72 -34.84
CA LYS A 34 29.93 -7.02 -34.18
C LYS A 34 31.40 -7.30 -33.85
N VAL A 35 31.70 -7.43 -32.57
CA VAL A 35 33.02 -7.82 -32.11
C VAL A 35 33.14 -9.34 -32.21
N ILE A 36 33.99 -9.84 -33.11
CA ILE A 36 34.29 -11.26 -33.26
C ILE A 36 35.71 -11.51 -32.76
N THR A 37 35.86 -12.33 -31.75
CA THR A 37 37.15 -12.81 -31.25
C THR A 37 37.55 -14.01 -32.10
N GLN A 38 38.62 -13.89 -32.87
CA GLN A 38 39.14 -14.98 -33.67
C GLN A 38 40.54 -15.36 -33.19
N VAL A 39 40.73 -16.66 -32.90
CA VAL A 39 42.08 -17.20 -32.59
C VAL A 39 42.88 -17.30 -33.85
N VAL A 40 43.94 -16.51 -33.97
CA VAL A 40 44.90 -16.55 -35.08
C VAL A 40 46.16 -17.28 -34.60
N LYS A 41 46.60 -18.28 -35.38
CA LYS A 41 47.86 -18.98 -35.15
C LYS A 41 49.00 -18.20 -35.81
N GLU A 42 49.87 -17.62 -35.00
CA GLU A 42 51.06 -16.92 -35.51
C GLU A 42 52.30 -17.75 -35.19
N THR A 43 53.16 -17.92 -36.19
CA THR A 43 54.41 -18.63 -36.03
C THR A 43 55.51 -17.63 -35.65
N VAL A 44 55.95 -17.68 -34.40
CA VAL A 44 57.02 -16.84 -33.89
C VAL A 44 58.30 -17.66 -33.78
N VAL A 45 59.39 -17.17 -34.30
CA VAL A 45 60.69 -17.81 -34.20
C VAL A 45 61.41 -17.30 -32.96
N VAL A 46 61.52 -18.14 -31.94
CA VAL A 46 62.30 -17.87 -30.71
C VAL A 46 63.49 -18.82 -30.70
N GLU A 47 64.71 -18.27 -30.63
CA GLU A 47 65.99 -19.00 -30.61
C GLU A 47 66.18 -20.02 -31.73
N GLY A 48 65.79 -19.68 -32.99
CA GLY A 48 66.01 -20.50 -34.16
C GLY A 48 65.04 -21.66 -34.40
N THR A 49 64.06 -21.88 -33.56
CA THR A 49 63.05 -22.92 -33.72
C THR A 49 61.64 -22.30 -33.89
N PRO A 50 60.89 -22.63 -34.96
CA PRO A 50 59.54 -22.12 -35.14
C PRO A 50 58.59 -22.71 -34.09
N GLN A 51 57.96 -21.86 -33.29
CA GLN A 51 56.83 -22.24 -32.37
C GLN A 51 55.55 -21.57 -32.84
N VAL A 52 54.47 -22.31 -32.85
CA VAL A 52 53.12 -21.82 -33.15
C VAL A 52 52.51 -21.35 -31.84
N VAL A 53 52.29 -20.03 -31.70
CA VAL A 53 51.61 -19.45 -30.56
C VAL A 53 50.21 -19.06 -30.99
N GLU A 54 49.20 -19.50 -30.23
CA GLU A 54 47.83 -19.08 -30.45
C GLU A 54 47.62 -17.71 -29.75
N LYS A 55 47.25 -16.70 -30.57
CA LYS A 55 46.97 -15.37 -30.08
C LYS A 55 45.52 -15.01 -30.39
N GLU A 56 44.77 -14.63 -29.39
CA GLU A 56 43.45 -14.06 -29.60
C GLU A 56 43.56 -12.64 -30.14
N VAL A 57 43.00 -12.44 -31.35
CA VAL A 57 42.95 -11.11 -31.97
C VAL A 57 41.48 -10.75 -32.15
N THR A 58 41.08 -9.68 -31.44
CA THR A 58 39.75 -9.11 -31.59
C THR A 58 39.68 -8.29 -32.87
N LYS A 59 38.85 -8.72 -33.81
CA LYS A 59 38.64 -8.00 -35.07
C LYS A 59 37.22 -7.44 -35.07
N VAL A 60 37.09 -6.13 -35.24
CA VAL A 60 35.79 -5.49 -35.45
C VAL A 60 35.44 -5.68 -36.94
N VAL A 61 34.41 -6.47 -37.20
CA VAL A 61 33.85 -6.63 -38.55
C VAL A 61 32.58 -5.77 -38.60
N LYS A 62 32.59 -4.80 -39.55
CA LYS A 62 31.38 -4.02 -39.85
C LYS A 62 30.57 -4.83 -40.85
N GLU A 63 29.43 -5.35 -40.40
CA GLU A 63 28.47 -6.02 -41.27
C GLU A 63 27.30 -5.04 -41.50
N GLU A 64 27.04 -4.68 -42.73
CA GLU A 64 25.83 -3.92 -43.08
C GLU A 64 24.65 -4.90 -43.08
N VAL A 65 23.94 -4.94 -41.99
CA VAL A 65 22.66 -5.64 -41.94
C VAL A 65 21.58 -4.64 -42.30
N VAL A 66 21.02 -4.77 -43.47
CA VAL A 66 19.79 -4.06 -43.86
C VAL A 66 18.66 -4.72 -43.09
N VAL A 67 18.39 -4.22 -41.89
CA VAL A 67 17.15 -4.58 -41.16
C VAL A 67 16.04 -3.76 -41.82
N THR A 68 15.34 -4.37 -42.76
CA THR A 68 14.04 -3.89 -43.18
C THR A 68 13.10 -4.25 -42.02
N ALA A 69 12.96 -3.35 -41.09
CA ALA A 69 11.85 -3.44 -40.15
C ALA A 69 10.56 -3.27 -40.96
N THR A 70 9.94 -4.37 -41.33
CA THR A 70 8.48 -4.35 -41.55
C THR A 70 7.91 -3.82 -40.24
N PRO A 71 7.09 -2.75 -40.22
CA PRO A 71 6.38 -2.42 -38.99
C PRO A 71 5.58 -3.67 -38.65
N GLU A 72 5.99 -4.36 -37.63
CA GLU A 72 5.16 -5.36 -36.98
C GLU A 72 3.88 -4.61 -36.59
N VAL A 73 2.75 -5.02 -37.10
CA VAL A 73 1.46 -4.52 -36.64
C VAL A 73 1.40 -5.03 -35.20
N VAL A 74 1.79 -4.19 -34.26
CA VAL A 74 1.69 -4.50 -32.84
C VAL A 74 0.21 -4.69 -32.55
N SER A 75 -0.21 -5.93 -32.42
CA SER A 75 -1.57 -6.26 -31.98
C SER A 75 -1.58 -5.99 -30.48
N TYR A 76 -2.14 -4.86 -30.08
CA TYR A 76 -2.33 -4.51 -28.67
C TYR A 76 -3.37 -5.41 -27.95
N ASP A 77 -3.91 -6.40 -28.65
CA ASP A 77 -4.86 -7.37 -28.13
C ASP A 77 -4.19 -8.72 -27.76
N GLN A 78 -2.88 -8.84 -27.97
CA GLN A 78 -2.11 -10.04 -27.63
C GLN A 78 -0.81 -9.67 -26.91
N ALA A 79 -0.55 -10.33 -25.79
CA ALA A 79 0.67 -10.18 -25.02
C ALA A 79 1.88 -10.73 -25.79
N PRO A 80 3.04 -10.08 -25.74
CA PRO A 80 4.29 -10.61 -26.31
C PRO A 80 4.70 -11.96 -25.67
N ASP A 81 4.50 -12.09 -24.37
CA ASP A 81 4.61 -13.34 -23.60
C ASP A 81 3.32 -13.55 -22.79
N PRO A 82 2.42 -14.45 -23.21
CA PRO A 82 1.15 -14.66 -22.51
C PRO A 82 1.29 -15.43 -21.18
N THR A 83 2.49 -15.85 -20.81
CA THR A 83 2.76 -16.60 -19.58
C THR A 83 3.38 -15.76 -18.46
N THR A 84 3.91 -14.57 -18.78
CA THR A 84 4.60 -13.70 -17.84
C THR A 84 3.88 -12.37 -17.69
N LEU A 85 3.45 -12.03 -16.47
CA LEU A 85 2.88 -10.74 -16.10
C LEU A 85 3.97 -9.85 -15.52
N THR A 86 4.18 -8.68 -16.12
CA THR A 86 5.13 -7.69 -15.62
C THR A 86 4.42 -6.49 -15.03
N LEU A 87 4.63 -6.25 -13.75
CA LEU A 87 4.11 -5.13 -12.98
C LEU A 87 5.26 -4.15 -12.68
N VAL A 88 5.03 -2.84 -12.85
CA VAL A 88 6.06 -1.83 -12.60
C VAL A 88 5.53 -0.77 -11.65
N ASP A 89 6.10 -0.71 -10.46
CA ASP A 89 5.65 0.17 -9.37
C ASP A 89 6.82 0.95 -8.75
N ILE A 90 6.49 1.84 -7.82
CA ILE A 90 7.46 2.60 -7.01
C ILE A 90 7.74 1.94 -5.66
N GLY A 91 6.87 1.06 -5.21
CA GLY A 91 6.97 0.37 -3.93
C GLY A 91 7.74 -0.94 -4.02
N ASP A 92 8.29 -1.38 -2.90
CA ASP A 92 8.89 -2.70 -2.72
C ASP A 92 8.40 -3.34 -1.43
N ILE A 93 8.59 -4.64 -1.31
CA ILE A 93 8.29 -5.41 -0.10
C ILE A 93 9.09 -4.84 1.09
N ALA A 94 8.40 -4.54 2.18
CA ALA A 94 9.04 -4.18 3.44
C ALA A 94 9.32 -5.43 4.30
N MET A 95 8.43 -6.42 4.27
CA MET A 95 8.57 -7.71 4.94
C MET A 95 7.57 -8.73 4.37
N LEU A 96 7.87 -10.02 4.53
CA LEU A 96 7.04 -11.14 4.06
C LEU A 96 6.21 -11.82 5.16
N ASP A 97 6.35 -11.40 6.42
CA ASP A 97 5.54 -11.92 7.52
C ASP A 97 4.10 -11.43 7.40
N PRO A 98 3.10 -12.29 7.14
CA PRO A 98 1.73 -11.85 6.89
C PRO A 98 1.08 -11.20 8.11
N HIS A 99 1.47 -11.61 9.31
CA HIS A 99 0.88 -11.14 10.55
C HIS A 99 1.44 -9.78 11.00
N LEU A 100 2.62 -9.40 10.52
CA LEU A 100 3.31 -8.18 10.91
C LEU A 100 3.42 -7.15 9.77
N ALA A 101 3.34 -7.60 8.52
CA ALA A 101 3.24 -6.70 7.38
C ALA A 101 1.97 -5.85 7.51
N TYR A 102 2.10 -4.54 7.34
CA TYR A 102 0.97 -3.62 7.40
C TYR A 102 1.17 -2.47 6.42
N GLU A 103 1.26 -2.84 5.13
CA GLU A 103 1.37 -1.91 4.02
C GLU A 103 1.16 -2.63 2.66
N GLY A 104 0.76 -1.84 1.63
CA GLY A 104 0.28 -2.37 0.35
C GLY A 104 1.30 -3.12 -0.49
N SER A 105 2.59 -2.72 -0.46
CA SER A 105 3.62 -3.34 -1.32
C SER A 105 3.94 -4.77 -0.88
N SER A 106 4.02 -5.03 0.43
CA SER A 106 4.18 -6.40 0.96
C SER A 106 2.96 -7.26 0.68
N TYR A 107 1.75 -6.69 0.79
CA TYR A 107 0.51 -7.43 0.48
C TYR A 107 0.43 -7.85 -0.98
N ALA A 108 1.03 -7.12 -1.90
CA ALA A 108 1.07 -7.48 -3.32
C ALA A 108 1.74 -8.84 -3.58
N ALA A 109 2.71 -9.23 -2.76
CA ALA A 109 3.32 -10.55 -2.80
C ALA A 109 2.55 -11.55 -1.91
N ILE A 110 2.33 -11.22 -0.63
CA ILE A 110 1.75 -12.11 0.38
C ILE A 110 0.40 -12.68 -0.06
N ASN A 111 -0.49 -11.84 -0.62
CA ASN A 111 -1.84 -12.23 -1.04
C ASN A 111 -1.89 -13.33 -2.10
N ASN A 112 -0.81 -13.56 -2.83
CA ASN A 112 -0.71 -14.56 -3.88
C ASN A 112 -0.05 -15.86 -3.41
N ILE A 113 0.56 -15.84 -2.21
CA ILE A 113 1.38 -16.93 -1.67
C ILE A 113 0.69 -17.61 -0.50
N ILE A 114 0.06 -16.84 0.39
CA ILE A 114 -0.61 -17.33 1.60
C ILE A 114 -2.11 -17.10 1.49
N GLU A 115 -2.89 -18.02 2.01
CA GLU A 115 -4.35 -17.98 1.99
C GLU A 115 -4.94 -17.86 3.40
N GLY A 116 -6.15 -17.28 3.47
CA GLY A 116 -6.96 -17.19 4.68
C GLY A 116 -8.15 -18.15 4.65
N LEU A 117 -8.99 -18.08 5.68
CA LEU A 117 -10.18 -18.92 5.75
C LEU A 117 -11.26 -18.51 4.75
N VAL A 118 -11.40 -17.22 4.51
CA VAL A 118 -12.38 -16.61 3.60
C VAL A 118 -11.73 -15.51 2.78
N PHE A 119 -12.34 -15.18 1.66
CA PHE A 119 -11.93 -14.13 0.73
C PHE A 119 -13.13 -13.24 0.39
N TYR A 120 -12.91 -12.02 -0.08
CA TYR A 120 -13.99 -11.16 -0.59
C TYR A 120 -14.58 -11.72 -1.88
N ASP A 121 -15.90 -11.60 -2.06
CA ASP A 121 -16.56 -11.94 -3.33
C ASP A 121 -16.37 -10.82 -4.34
N ARG A 122 -15.30 -10.92 -5.10
CA ARG A 122 -14.92 -10.02 -6.20
C ARG A 122 -15.03 -8.54 -5.83
N GLU A 123 -15.98 -7.79 -6.40
CA GLU A 123 -16.18 -6.35 -6.25
C GLU A 123 -16.80 -5.96 -4.88
N SER A 124 -17.34 -6.93 -4.15
CA SER A 124 -18.02 -6.65 -2.88
C SER A 124 -17.03 -6.35 -1.76
N ALA A 125 -17.29 -5.29 -1.01
CA ALA A 125 -16.56 -4.96 0.22
C ALA A 125 -17.14 -5.63 1.48
N SER A 126 -18.23 -6.40 1.34
CA SER A 126 -18.98 -6.97 2.48
C SER A 126 -19.43 -8.41 2.30
N ASP A 127 -19.36 -8.96 1.08
CA ASP A 127 -19.68 -10.35 0.81
C ASP A 127 -18.41 -11.19 0.68
N PHE A 128 -18.49 -12.46 1.09
CA PHE A 128 -17.34 -13.34 1.20
C PHE A 128 -17.59 -14.67 0.51
N VAL A 129 -16.52 -15.24 -0.05
CA VAL A 129 -16.46 -16.61 -0.55
C VAL A 129 -15.54 -17.45 0.34
N PRO A 130 -15.78 -18.78 0.45
CA PRO A 130 -14.90 -19.64 1.21
C PRO A 130 -13.56 -19.83 0.50
N TRP A 131 -12.45 -19.80 1.26
CA TRP A 131 -11.10 -20.03 0.74
C TRP A 131 -10.55 -21.35 1.28
N LEU A 132 -9.78 -21.33 2.37
CA LEU A 132 -9.38 -22.57 3.07
C LEU A 132 -10.53 -23.20 3.87
N ALA A 133 -11.55 -22.43 4.24
CA ALA A 133 -12.79 -22.97 4.77
C ALA A 133 -13.66 -23.59 3.67
N GLU A 134 -14.47 -24.61 4.01
CA GLU A 134 -15.41 -25.22 3.08
C GLU A 134 -16.61 -24.32 2.79
N GLU A 135 -17.01 -23.48 3.76
CA GLU A 135 -18.14 -22.55 3.67
C GLU A 135 -17.90 -21.30 4.53
N VAL A 136 -18.58 -20.21 4.21
CA VAL A 136 -18.62 -19.02 5.04
C VAL A 136 -19.56 -19.26 6.23
N PRO A 137 -19.12 -19.06 7.50
CA PRO A 137 -19.94 -19.33 8.67
C PRO A 137 -21.09 -18.33 8.77
N THR A 138 -22.31 -18.86 8.98
CA THR A 138 -23.54 -18.09 9.17
C THR A 138 -24.38 -18.72 10.29
N VAL A 139 -25.35 -17.96 10.81
CA VAL A 139 -26.31 -18.52 11.77
C VAL A 139 -27.14 -19.65 11.13
N GLN A 140 -27.43 -19.55 9.83
CA GLN A 140 -28.26 -20.51 9.09
C GLN A 140 -27.57 -21.87 8.90
N ASN A 141 -26.26 -21.89 8.67
CA ASN A 141 -25.50 -23.15 8.53
C ASN A 141 -24.91 -23.64 9.85
N GLY A 142 -25.13 -22.89 10.96
CA GLY A 142 -24.63 -23.23 12.30
C GLY A 142 -23.16 -22.89 12.51
N GLY A 143 -22.49 -22.28 11.52
CA GLY A 143 -21.13 -21.81 11.63
C GLY A 143 -20.96 -20.57 12.49
N LEU A 144 -22.03 -19.80 12.70
CA LEU A 144 -22.09 -18.68 13.65
C LEU A 144 -23.12 -18.94 14.72
N SER A 145 -22.75 -18.78 15.98
CA SER A 145 -23.67 -18.91 17.11
C SER A 145 -24.75 -17.82 17.07
N ALA A 146 -25.92 -18.11 17.67
CA ALA A 146 -27.08 -17.20 17.63
C ALA A 146 -26.85 -15.86 18.37
N ASP A 147 -25.90 -15.83 19.29
CA ASP A 147 -25.47 -14.62 20.02
C ASP A 147 -24.39 -13.83 19.28
N GLY A 148 -23.91 -14.33 18.13
CA GLY A 148 -22.90 -13.67 17.31
C GLY A 148 -21.48 -13.75 17.87
N LEU A 149 -21.21 -14.58 18.86
CA LEU A 149 -19.91 -14.64 19.54
C LEU A 149 -18.97 -15.71 18.98
N THR A 150 -19.48 -16.89 18.61
CA THR A 150 -18.65 -18.02 18.23
C THR A 150 -18.77 -18.33 16.76
N TYR A 151 -17.64 -18.27 16.04
CA TYR A 151 -17.50 -18.68 14.65
C TYR A 151 -16.85 -20.06 14.61
N THR A 152 -17.43 -20.99 13.84
CA THR A 152 -16.92 -22.33 13.59
C THR A 152 -16.64 -22.48 12.09
N PHE A 153 -15.40 -22.73 11.75
CA PHE A 153 -14.96 -22.97 10.38
C PHE A 153 -14.67 -24.45 10.15
N LYS A 154 -15.20 -24.98 9.07
CA LYS A 154 -14.82 -26.29 8.55
C LYS A 154 -13.68 -26.10 7.57
N ILE A 155 -12.50 -26.64 7.88
CA ILE A 155 -11.30 -26.48 7.05
C ILE A 155 -11.28 -27.57 5.98
N ARG A 156 -10.91 -27.22 4.75
CA ARG A 156 -10.75 -28.17 3.64
C ARG A 156 -9.64 -29.16 3.95
N SER A 157 -9.88 -30.42 3.66
CA SER A 157 -8.90 -31.49 3.88
C SER A 157 -8.02 -31.71 2.64
N GLY A 158 -6.78 -32.15 2.84
CA GLY A 158 -5.85 -32.53 1.77
C GLY A 158 -5.14 -31.37 1.09
N ILE A 159 -5.23 -30.17 1.64
CA ILE A 159 -4.44 -29.01 1.20
C ILE A 159 -3.01 -29.16 1.73
N LYS A 160 -2.04 -28.77 0.89
CA LYS A 160 -0.63 -28.75 1.26
C LYS A 160 -0.04 -27.36 1.15
N PHE A 161 0.86 -27.04 2.06
CA PHE A 161 1.77 -25.92 1.92
C PHE A 161 2.79 -26.16 0.80
N HIS A 162 3.44 -25.11 0.31
CA HIS A 162 4.42 -25.19 -0.79
C HIS A 162 5.61 -26.11 -0.48
N ASN A 163 5.96 -26.27 0.79
CA ASN A 163 7.01 -27.20 1.24
C ASN A 163 6.55 -28.68 1.29
N GLY A 164 5.25 -28.96 1.07
CA GLY A 164 4.66 -30.29 1.07
C GLY A 164 4.01 -30.72 2.39
N ASN A 165 4.10 -29.94 3.47
CA ASN A 165 3.39 -30.20 4.72
C ASN A 165 1.89 -30.14 4.52
N ASP A 166 1.14 -30.95 5.28
CA ASP A 166 -0.33 -30.93 5.23
C ASP A 166 -0.89 -29.77 6.08
N LEU A 167 -1.86 -29.04 5.54
CA LEU A 167 -2.63 -28.06 6.30
C LEU A 167 -3.52 -28.76 7.32
N THR A 168 -3.48 -28.31 8.57
CA THR A 168 -4.30 -28.81 9.69
C THR A 168 -5.14 -27.69 10.34
N ALA A 169 -6.13 -28.06 11.15
CA ALA A 169 -6.86 -27.07 11.96
C ALA A 169 -5.99 -26.43 13.05
N GLU A 170 -4.92 -27.12 13.47
CA GLU A 170 -3.93 -26.60 14.40
C GLU A 170 -3.10 -25.46 13.79
N ASP A 171 -2.79 -25.51 12.49
CA ASP A 171 -2.08 -24.42 11.80
C ASP A 171 -2.90 -23.13 11.84
N VAL A 172 -4.23 -23.23 11.70
CA VAL A 172 -5.12 -22.08 11.82
C VAL A 172 -5.07 -21.48 13.23
N ALA A 173 -5.21 -22.32 14.26
CA ALA A 173 -5.14 -21.88 15.65
C ALA A 173 -3.78 -21.24 15.98
N TYR A 174 -2.69 -21.91 15.64
CA TYR A 174 -1.33 -21.40 15.82
C TYR A 174 -1.11 -20.06 15.11
N SER A 175 -1.60 -19.93 13.86
CA SER A 175 -1.47 -18.69 13.08
C SER A 175 -2.10 -17.52 13.81
N TRP A 176 -3.31 -17.68 14.33
CA TRP A 176 -4.01 -16.59 15.01
C TRP A 176 -3.48 -16.33 16.43
N GLU A 177 -3.09 -17.38 17.17
CA GLU A 177 -2.37 -17.24 18.44
C GLU A 177 -1.08 -16.44 18.27
N ARG A 178 -0.24 -16.84 17.30
CA ARG A 178 0.99 -16.14 16.96
C ARG A 178 0.74 -14.68 16.56
N ALA A 179 -0.23 -14.47 15.68
CA ALA A 179 -0.59 -13.15 15.20
C ALA A 179 -0.94 -12.20 16.35
N LEU A 180 -1.77 -12.63 17.30
CA LEU A 180 -2.15 -11.81 18.45
C LEU A 180 -0.97 -11.59 19.41
N LEU A 181 -0.21 -12.65 19.72
CA LEU A 181 0.88 -12.59 20.71
C LEU A 181 2.12 -11.83 20.20
N GLN A 182 2.40 -11.87 18.90
CA GLN A 182 3.53 -11.15 18.30
C GLN A 182 3.17 -9.73 17.84
N SER A 183 1.94 -9.31 17.99
CA SER A 183 1.47 -7.99 17.60
C SER A 183 2.32 -6.85 18.20
N GLY A 184 1.93 -5.66 17.92
CA GLY A 184 2.52 -4.46 18.48
C GLY A 184 1.73 -3.27 17.93
N PRO A 185 1.93 -2.07 18.44
CA PRO A 185 1.07 -0.92 18.15
C PRO A 185 1.07 -0.47 16.69
N ASN A 186 1.95 -1.06 15.85
CA ASN A 186 2.04 -0.73 14.42
C ASN A 186 1.68 -1.91 13.49
N SER A 187 1.13 -2.99 14.02
CA SER A 187 0.66 -4.13 13.23
C SER A 187 -0.86 -4.04 12.95
N GLY A 188 -1.34 -4.75 11.92
CA GLY A 188 -2.78 -4.87 11.63
C GLY A 188 -3.55 -5.69 12.67
N GLN A 189 -2.85 -6.30 13.62
CA GLN A 189 -3.43 -7.17 14.65
C GLN A 189 -4.37 -6.46 15.62
N TRP A 190 -4.25 -5.13 15.73
CA TRP A 190 -5.16 -4.35 16.56
C TRP A 190 -6.64 -4.67 16.28
N MET A 191 -7.00 -4.94 15.01
CA MET A 191 -8.36 -5.27 14.58
C MET A 191 -8.84 -6.62 15.14
N MET A 192 -7.96 -7.63 15.11
CA MET A 192 -8.26 -8.95 15.68
C MET A 192 -8.26 -8.91 17.20
N ILE A 193 -7.34 -8.17 17.83
CA ILE A 193 -7.24 -8.02 19.29
C ILE A 193 -8.51 -7.35 19.84
N GLU A 194 -8.98 -6.27 19.22
CA GLU A 194 -10.24 -5.64 19.64
C GLU A 194 -11.44 -6.60 19.55
N ALA A 195 -11.58 -7.30 18.43
CA ALA A 195 -12.70 -8.19 18.18
C ALA A 195 -12.66 -9.44 19.08
N ILE A 196 -11.50 -10.10 19.19
CA ILE A 196 -11.36 -11.39 19.87
C ILE A 196 -11.16 -11.20 21.37
N MET A 197 -10.26 -10.30 21.77
CA MET A 197 -9.88 -10.09 23.17
C MET A 197 -10.74 -9.02 23.86
N GLY A 198 -11.37 -8.12 23.08
CA GLY A 198 -12.09 -6.97 23.62
C GLY A 198 -11.16 -5.91 24.21
N TYR A 199 -9.92 -5.79 23.72
CA TYR A 199 -8.94 -4.81 24.17
C TYR A 199 -8.96 -3.56 23.29
N PRO A 200 -9.52 -2.43 23.74
CA PRO A 200 -9.66 -1.22 22.93
C PRO A 200 -8.35 -0.58 22.49
N SER A 201 -7.22 -0.85 23.17
CA SER A 201 -5.91 -0.39 22.75
C SER A 201 -5.42 -1.09 21.47
N GLY A 202 -5.99 -2.27 21.15
CA GLY A 202 -5.54 -3.11 20.06
C GLY A 202 -4.14 -3.70 20.30
N ASP A 203 -3.69 -3.76 21.55
CA ASP A 203 -2.39 -4.34 21.93
C ASP A 203 -2.59 -5.43 23.01
N ILE A 204 -1.89 -6.55 22.84
CA ILE A 204 -2.02 -7.70 23.74
C ILE A 204 -1.52 -7.42 25.16
N THR A 205 -0.69 -6.40 25.34
CA THR A 205 -0.15 -6.00 26.64
C THR A 205 -1.12 -5.13 27.45
N GLU A 206 -2.33 -4.84 26.97
CA GLU A 206 -3.33 -4.02 27.68
C GLU A 206 -3.62 -4.55 29.10
N LYS A 207 -3.61 -5.87 29.29
CA LYS A 207 -3.80 -6.51 30.61
C LYS A 207 -2.53 -6.50 31.47
N ILE A 208 -1.40 -6.05 30.92
CA ILE A 208 -0.13 -5.94 31.63
C ILE A 208 0.16 -4.46 31.82
N ALA A 209 0.12 -4.00 33.06
CA ALA A 209 0.39 -2.61 33.43
C ALA A 209 -0.39 -1.57 32.58
N ASP A 210 -1.67 -1.87 32.24
CA ASP A 210 -2.54 -1.02 31.42
C ASP A 210 -1.90 -0.64 30.07
N GLY A 211 -1.08 -1.54 29.47
CA GLY A 211 -0.42 -1.30 28.18
C GLY A 211 0.81 -0.39 28.24
N GLU A 212 1.38 -0.12 29.42
CA GLU A 212 2.58 0.71 29.59
C GLU A 212 3.77 0.21 28.74
N TYR A 213 3.81 -1.11 28.47
CA TYR A 213 4.90 -1.74 27.71
C TYR A 213 4.55 -1.98 26.24
N ALA A 214 3.51 -1.36 25.70
CA ALA A 214 3.09 -1.55 24.31
C ALA A 214 4.21 -1.21 23.32
N GLY A 215 4.65 -2.22 22.55
CA GLY A 215 5.76 -2.11 21.61
C GLY A 215 7.17 -2.14 22.22
N ASP A 216 7.31 -2.30 23.53
CA ASP A 216 8.60 -2.40 24.22
C ASP A 216 8.78 -3.80 24.84
N LYS A 217 9.30 -4.72 24.03
CA LYS A 217 9.57 -6.11 24.43
C LYS A 217 10.50 -6.20 25.65
N ASP A 218 11.54 -5.39 25.68
CA ASP A 218 12.57 -5.46 26.75
C ASP A 218 11.99 -4.97 28.08
N ALA A 219 11.21 -3.89 28.05
CA ALA A 219 10.49 -3.41 29.22
C ALA A 219 9.42 -4.42 29.70
N LEU A 220 8.67 -5.02 28.76
CA LEU A 220 7.71 -6.07 29.06
C LEU A 220 8.36 -7.24 29.80
N ILE A 221 9.45 -7.79 29.29
CA ILE A 221 10.17 -8.92 29.87
C ILE A 221 10.78 -8.55 31.25
N ALA A 222 11.35 -7.35 31.36
CA ALA A 222 12.05 -6.93 32.57
C ALA A 222 11.12 -6.64 33.75
N ASN A 223 9.88 -6.20 33.48
CA ASN A 223 8.97 -5.67 34.52
C ASN A 223 7.74 -6.53 34.75
N THR A 224 7.52 -7.61 33.98
CA THR A 224 6.34 -8.49 34.12
C THR A 224 6.74 -9.84 34.69
N SER A 225 5.93 -10.38 35.60
CA SER A 225 6.17 -11.71 36.15
C SER A 225 5.96 -12.80 35.09
N ALA A 226 6.69 -13.91 35.18
CA ALA A 226 6.47 -15.04 34.28
C ALA A 226 5.04 -15.60 34.37
N GLU A 227 4.41 -15.51 35.53
CA GLU A 227 3.03 -15.95 35.75
C GLU A 227 2.03 -15.07 34.97
N ASP A 228 2.22 -13.74 34.97
CA ASP A 228 1.37 -12.80 34.24
C ASP A 228 1.57 -12.94 32.73
N LEU A 229 2.80 -13.14 32.27
CA LEU A 229 3.11 -13.40 30.85
C LEU A 229 2.42 -14.69 30.37
N VAL A 230 2.51 -15.78 31.13
CA VAL A 230 1.83 -17.04 30.83
C VAL A 230 0.30 -16.85 30.80
N ALA A 231 -0.24 -16.11 31.79
CA ALA A 231 -1.68 -15.87 31.87
C ALA A 231 -2.27 -15.17 30.64
N VAL A 232 -1.57 -14.18 30.08
CA VAL A 232 -1.97 -13.50 28.83
C VAL A 232 -1.99 -14.47 27.66
N CYS A 233 -0.98 -15.31 27.51
CA CYS A 233 -0.94 -16.29 26.43
C CYS A 233 -2.04 -17.35 26.58
N GLU A 234 -2.29 -17.83 27.79
CA GLU A 234 -3.38 -18.77 28.07
C GLU A 234 -4.76 -18.13 27.79
N GLU A 235 -4.94 -16.83 28.10
CA GLU A 235 -6.15 -16.09 27.76
C GLU A 235 -6.34 -16.05 26.24
N VAL A 236 -5.30 -15.70 25.46
CA VAL A 236 -5.34 -15.72 23.98
C VAL A 236 -5.76 -17.11 23.49
N LYS A 237 -5.09 -18.17 23.94
CA LYS A 237 -5.40 -19.54 23.54
C LYS A 237 -6.82 -19.97 23.88
N SER A 238 -7.39 -19.47 24.98
CA SER A 238 -8.74 -19.82 25.42
C SER A 238 -9.84 -19.36 24.46
N HIS A 239 -9.55 -18.44 23.56
CA HIS A 239 -10.47 -17.99 22.51
C HIS A 239 -10.53 -18.94 21.31
N PHE A 240 -9.61 -19.89 21.20
CA PHE A 240 -9.47 -20.79 20.06
C PHE A 240 -9.66 -22.25 20.46
N GLU A 241 -10.40 -23.00 19.65
CA GLU A 241 -10.52 -24.45 19.72
C GLU A 241 -10.29 -25.04 18.35
N TYR A 242 -9.59 -26.17 18.26
CA TYR A 242 -9.39 -26.88 17.00
C TYR A 242 -9.51 -28.40 17.17
N ASP A 243 -9.88 -29.07 16.10
CA ASP A 243 -9.94 -30.52 16.00
C ASP A 243 -9.38 -30.97 14.62
N ASN A 244 -8.19 -31.56 14.63
CA ASN A 244 -7.52 -32.00 13.41
C ASN A 244 -8.22 -33.20 12.74
N ASP A 245 -8.86 -34.08 13.50
CA ASP A 245 -9.61 -35.22 12.98
C ASP A 245 -10.89 -34.77 12.29
N ALA A 246 -11.57 -33.78 12.86
CA ALA A 246 -12.78 -33.17 12.31
C ALA A 246 -12.47 -32.04 11.32
N MET A 247 -11.23 -31.59 11.21
CA MET A 247 -10.81 -30.39 10.45
C MET A 247 -11.68 -29.18 10.77
N THR A 248 -11.82 -28.86 12.05
CA THR A 248 -12.61 -27.73 12.50
C THR A 248 -11.77 -26.77 13.35
N PHE A 249 -12.03 -25.49 13.16
CA PHE A 249 -11.46 -24.41 13.95
C PHE A 249 -12.60 -23.52 14.48
N LYS A 250 -12.53 -23.14 15.75
CA LYS A 250 -13.48 -22.20 16.35
C LYS A 250 -12.75 -21.01 16.97
N VAL A 251 -13.38 -19.86 16.86
CA VAL A 251 -12.99 -18.65 17.58
C VAL A 251 -14.17 -18.09 18.33
N THR A 252 -13.96 -17.68 19.58
CA THR A 252 -14.97 -17.01 20.40
C THR A 252 -14.55 -15.58 20.67
N LEU A 253 -15.36 -14.62 20.24
CA LEU A 253 -15.13 -13.19 20.39
C LEU A 253 -15.52 -12.72 21.81
N ALA A 254 -14.89 -11.65 22.29
CA ALA A 254 -15.24 -11.00 23.53
C ALA A 254 -16.66 -10.37 23.49
N GLN A 255 -17.06 -9.89 22.30
CA GLN A 255 -18.38 -9.30 22.04
C GLN A 255 -18.76 -9.48 20.56
N PRO A 256 -20.05 -9.40 20.18
CA PRO A 256 -20.44 -9.44 18.77
C PRO A 256 -19.74 -8.33 17.99
N TRP A 257 -19.12 -8.68 16.86
CA TRP A 257 -18.31 -7.75 16.08
C TRP A 257 -18.71 -7.76 14.61
N GLY A 258 -19.45 -6.74 14.18
CA GLY A 258 -19.99 -6.67 12.82
C GLY A 258 -18.96 -6.86 11.70
N PRO A 259 -17.80 -6.17 11.71
CA PRO A 259 -16.79 -6.28 10.67
C PRO A 259 -15.86 -7.51 10.78
N PHE A 260 -16.11 -8.47 11.69
CA PHE A 260 -15.18 -9.58 11.94
C PHE A 260 -14.80 -10.37 10.68
N MET A 261 -15.77 -10.71 9.83
CA MET A 261 -15.50 -11.45 8.58
C MET A 261 -14.60 -10.65 7.62
N ALA A 262 -14.82 -9.33 7.53
CA ALA A 262 -14.00 -8.45 6.72
C ALA A 262 -12.54 -8.35 7.26
N ILE A 263 -12.39 -8.37 8.59
CA ILE A 263 -11.08 -8.36 9.24
C ILE A 263 -10.31 -9.64 8.91
N ILE A 264 -10.92 -10.81 9.06
CA ILE A 264 -10.22 -12.09 8.87
C ILE A 264 -10.01 -12.48 7.40
N ALA A 265 -10.60 -11.78 6.45
CA ALA A 265 -10.34 -11.94 5.02
C ALA A 265 -9.04 -11.25 4.58
N ARG A 266 -8.16 -10.84 5.49
CA ARG A 266 -6.97 -10.04 5.22
C ARG A 266 -5.69 -10.73 5.73
N PRO A 267 -4.49 -10.31 5.25
CA PRO A 267 -3.23 -10.99 5.52
C PRO A 267 -2.91 -11.25 6.98
N TRP A 268 -3.29 -10.37 7.89
CA TRP A 268 -3.04 -10.55 9.33
C TRP A 268 -3.77 -11.74 9.97
N ALA A 269 -4.73 -12.36 9.26
CA ALA A 269 -5.42 -13.58 9.67
C ALA A 269 -5.13 -14.78 8.76
N TYR A 270 -4.12 -14.69 7.86
CA TYR A 270 -3.77 -15.78 6.97
C TYR A 270 -3.11 -16.93 7.72
N VAL A 271 -3.21 -18.12 7.12
CA VAL A 271 -2.76 -19.35 7.74
C VAL A 271 -1.35 -19.68 7.29
N ILE A 272 -0.45 -19.83 8.26
CA ILE A 272 0.93 -20.22 8.07
C ILE A 272 1.17 -21.65 8.57
N ASP A 273 2.16 -22.32 8.02
CA ASP A 273 2.62 -23.65 8.41
C ASP A 273 3.35 -23.56 9.77
N LYS A 274 2.74 -24.12 10.81
CA LYS A 274 3.29 -24.14 12.17
C LYS A 274 4.66 -24.82 12.23
N GLU A 275 4.79 -26.01 11.65
CA GLU A 275 6.02 -26.80 11.72
C GLU A 275 7.17 -26.03 11.05
N TRP A 276 6.93 -25.54 9.83
CA TRP A 276 7.93 -24.76 9.10
C TRP A 276 8.29 -23.44 9.82
N THR A 277 7.31 -22.76 10.39
CA THR A 277 7.53 -21.49 11.12
C THR A 277 8.44 -21.70 12.32
N ILE A 278 8.23 -22.79 13.07
CA ILE A 278 9.12 -23.19 14.19
C ILE A 278 10.51 -23.54 13.67
N GLU A 279 10.63 -24.20 12.52
CA GLU A 279 11.93 -24.52 11.89
C GLU A 279 12.71 -23.25 11.49
N GLN A 280 12.02 -22.14 11.14
CA GLN A 280 12.65 -20.85 10.90
C GLN A 280 13.16 -20.18 12.20
N GLY A 281 12.87 -20.77 13.36
CA GLY A 281 13.29 -20.24 14.67
C GLY A 281 12.30 -19.24 15.26
N ASP A 282 11.06 -19.27 14.82
CA ASP A 282 9.94 -18.49 15.37
C ASP A 282 9.33 -19.20 16.59
N TRP A 283 8.26 -18.62 17.14
CA TRP A 283 7.57 -19.09 18.34
C TRP A 283 7.12 -20.56 18.23
N ASP A 284 7.43 -21.33 19.25
CA ASP A 284 7.16 -22.77 19.34
C ASP A 284 5.75 -23.13 19.81
N GLY A 285 4.87 -22.14 20.05
CA GLY A 285 3.55 -22.32 20.59
C GLY A 285 3.48 -22.39 22.11
N SER A 286 4.62 -22.27 22.82
CA SER A 286 4.66 -22.29 24.30
C SER A 286 4.35 -20.95 24.91
N CYS A 287 3.49 -20.94 25.97
CA CYS A 287 3.21 -19.73 26.73
C CYS A 287 4.38 -19.25 27.59
N ASP A 288 5.41 -20.06 27.78
CA ASP A 288 6.60 -19.64 28.50
C ASP A 288 7.55 -18.77 27.64
N THR A 289 7.38 -18.71 26.32
CA THR A 289 8.37 -18.14 25.40
C THR A 289 7.86 -17.00 24.51
N TRP A 290 6.55 -16.79 24.41
CA TRP A 290 5.93 -15.86 23.44
C TRP A 290 6.45 -14.43 23.53
N GLN A 291 6.74 -13.94 24.73
CA GLN A 291 7.23 -12.58 24.97
C GLN A 291 8.56 -12.28 24.28
N ASN A 292 9.33 -13.33 23.92
CA ASN A 292 10.58 -13.16 23.17
C ASN A 292 10.34 -12.74 21.71
N PHE A 293 9.12 -12.95 21.23
CA PHE A 293 8.67 -12.69 19.85
C PHE A 293 7.72 -11.50 19.77
N TYR A 294 7.36 -10.86 20.88
CA TYR A 294 6.46 -9.72 20.90
C TYR A 294 7.04 -8.50 20.17
N ALA A 295 6.21 -7.83 19.39
CA ALA A 295 6.49 -6.59 18.67
C ALA A 295 7.87 -6.54 17.97
N PRO A 296 8.24 -7.56 17.17
CA PRO A 296 9.56 -7.59 16.55
C PRO A 296 9.71 -6.47 15.52
N GLY A 297 10.91 -5.93 15.36
CA GLY A 297 11.26 -5.07 14.24
C GLY A 297 11.25 -5.84 12.91
N ALA A 298 11.22 -5.13 11.78
CA ALA A 298 11.22 -5.74 10.45
C ALA A 298 12.42 -6.68 10.19
N GLU A 299 13.58 -6.36 10.81
CA GLU A 299 14.79 -7.19 10.69
C GLU A 299 14.84 -8.32 11.73
N ASP A 300 13.97 -8.30 12.74
CA ASP A 300 13.98 -9.26 13.86
C ASP A 300 12.98 -10.40 13.68
N THR A 301 11.89 -10.16 12.92
CA THR A 301 10.92 -11.21 12.61
C THR A 301 11.56 -12.33 11.80
N LYS A 302 11.24 -13.59 12.15
CA LYS A 302 11.81 -14.77 11.47
C LYS A 302 11.27 -14.96 10.08
N LEU A 303 10.05 -14.51 9.80
CA LEU A 303 9.40 -14.63 8.51
C LEU A 303 9.55 -13.36 7.64
N GLY A 304 10.34 -12.36 8.07
CA GLY A 304 10.47 -11.10 7.34
C GLY A 304 11.03 -11.22 5.93
N LYS A 305 11.84 -12.27 5.66
CA LYS A 305 12.52 -12.50 4.36
C LYS A 305 12.25 -13.86 3.73
N VAL A 306 11.41 -14.67 4.36
CA VAL A 306 11.02 -16.01 3.89
C VAL A 306 9.51 -16.17 3.99
N ILE A 307 8.93 -16.97 3.11
CA ILE A 307 7.49 -17.15 3.04
C ILE A 307 7.15 -18.57 2.57
N ASN A 308 6.16 -19.20 3.19
CA ASN A 308 5.60 -20.47 2.80
C ASN A 308 4.08 -20.41 2.97
N GLY A 309 3.33 -20.86 2.00
CA GLY A 309 1.87 -20.77 2.01
C GLY A 309 1.22 -21.89 1.23
N THR A 310 -0.09 -21.78 1.03
CA THR A 310 -0.93 -22.72 0.29
C THR A 310 -1.38 -22.17 -1.05
N GLY A 311 -1.03 -20.93 -1.37
CA GLY A 311 -1.58 -20.12 -2.45
C GLY A 311 -1.18 -20.56 -3.87
N PRO A 312 -1.79 -19.92 -4.88
CA PRO A 312 -1.60 -20.25 -6.29
C PRO A 312 -0.21 -19.88 -6.83
N TYR A 313 0.60 -19.13 -6.07
CA TYR A 313 1.95 -18.74 -6.46
C TYR A 313 2.96 -19.00 -5.35
N ILE A 314 4.21 -19.21 -5.76
CA ILE A 314 5.39 -19.45 -4.91
C ILE A 314 6.40 -18.33 -5.17
N LEU A 315 7.06 -17.82 -4.13
CA LEU A 315 8.14 -16.84 -4.27
C LEU A 315 9.37 -17.53 -4.89
N ASP A 316 9.79 -17.09 -6.08
CA ASP A 316 11.02 -17.50 -6.72
C ASP A 316 12.24 -16.78 -6.11
N HIS A 317 12.19 -15.45 -6.10
CA HIS A 317 13.17 -14.61 -5.43
C HIS A 317 12.64 -13.20 -5.15
N TRP A 318 13.35 -12.50 -4.27
CA TRP A 318 13.20 -11.09 -3.99
C TRP A 318 14.57 -10.44 -3.86
N THR A 319 14.84 -9.45 -4.70
CA THR A 319 16.01 -8.57 -4.65
C THR A 319 15.53 -7.18 -4.23
N PRO A 320 15.78 -6.75 -2.99
CA PRO A 320 15.30 -5.47 -2.49
C PRO A 320 15.67 -4.29 -3.41
N ASP A 321 14.71 -3.37 -3.58
CA ASP A 321 14.78 -2.17 -4.45
C ASP A 321 14.94 -2.46 -5.97
N GLU A 322 14.88 -3.73 -6.39
CA GLU A 322 14.98 -4.13 -7.80
C GLU A 322 13.72 -4.85 -8.28
N GLU A 323 13.52 -6.09 -7.83
CA GLU A 323 12.36 -6.89 -8.25
C GLU A 323 12.04 -8.01 -7.26
N TRP A 324 10.80 -8.46 -7.30
CA TRP A 324 10.42 -9.75 -6.77
C TRP A 324 9.65 -10.55 -7.83
N VAL A 325 9.76 -11.88 -7.75
CA VAL A 325 9.22 -12.77 -8.76
C VAL A 325 8.46 -13.92 -8.10
N LEU A 326 7.24 -14.16 -8.60
CA LEU A 326 6.44 -15.31 -8.24
C LEU A 326 6.34 -16.26 -9.44
N VAL A 327 6.27 -17.56 -9.15
CA VAL A 327 5.98 -18.61 -10.13
C VAL A 327 4.70 -19.34 -9.75
N ALA A 328 3.93 -19.81 -10.74
CA ALA A 328 2.70 -20.55 -10.48
C ALA A 328 3.00 -21.82 -9.67
N ASN A 329 2.16 -22.11 -8.69
CA ASN A 329 2.16 -23.36 -7.97
C ASN A 329 1.50 -24.44 -8.83
N GLU A 330 2.31 -25.30 -9.44
CA GLU A 330 1.80 -26.39 -10.31
C GLU A 330 1.04 -27.48 -9.52
N ASP A 331 1.27 -27.56 -8.20
CA ASP A 331 0.59 -28.46 -7.28
C ASP A 331 -0.51 -27.76 -6.47
N TYR A 332 -1.04 -26.64 -6.98
CA TYR A 332 -2.09 -25.87 -6.29
C TYR A 332 -3.31 -26.75 -5.98
N TRP A 333 -3.79 -26.69 -4.77
CA TRP A 333 -4.81 -27.62 -4.25
C TRP A 333 -6.18 -27.52 -4.95
N ARG A 334 -6.53 -26.35 -5.49
CA ARG A 334 -7.78 -26.15 -6.22
C ARG A 334 -7.71 -26.85 -7.58
N GLN A 335 -8.67 -27.73 -7.84
CA GLN A 335 -8.68 -28.53 -9.06
C GLN A 335 -9.31 -27.77 -10.23
N GLU A 336 -9.00 -28.21 -11.46
CA GLU A 336 -9.69 -27.71 -12.66
C GLU A 336 -11.20 -27.94 -12.55
N GLY A 337 -12.00 -26.88 -12.76
CA GLY A 337 -13.45 -26.88 -12.60
C GLY A 337 -13.94 -26.64 -11.16
N ASP A 338 -13.05 -26.59 -10.16
CA ASP A 338 -13.36 -26.09 -8.82
C ASP A 338 -13.20 -24.56 -8.80
N GLU A 339 -14.21 -23.87 -9.30
CA GLU A 339 -14.20 -22.43 -9.42
C GLU A 339 -14.12 -21.74 -8.04
N PHE A 340 -13.27 -20.73 -7.92
CA PHE A 340 -13.13 -19.97 -6.68
C PHE A 340 -14.41 -19.18 -6.33
N TRP A 341 -15.05 -18.64 -7.35
CA TRP A 341 -16.40 -18.06 -7.34
C TRP A 341 -17.07 -18.41 -8.68
N PRO A 342 -18.38 -18.28 -8.83
CA PRO A 342 -19.06 -18.60 -10.09
C PRO A 342 -18.46 -17.84 -11.29
N GLY A 343 -17.90 -18.59 -12.26
CA GLY A 343 -17.19 -18.05 -13.42
C GLY A 343 -15.76 -17.59 -13.11
N GLY A 344 -15.25 -17.84 -11.91
CA GLY A 344 -13.91 -17.47 -11.48
C GLY A 344 -12.82 -18.46 -11.86
N PRO A 345 -11.58 -18.23 -11.40
CA PRO A 345 -10.45 -19.11 -11.71
C PRO A 345 -10.58 -20.48 -11.03
N SER A 346 -10.01 -21.50 -11.67
CA SER A 346 -9.91 -22.86 -11.14
C SER A 346 -8.58 -23.49 -11.57
N GLY A 347 -8.10 -24.50 -10.84
CA GLY A 347 -6.86 -25.19 -11.16
C GLY A 347 -5.62 -24.31 -11.02
N VAL A 348 -4.58 -24.66 -11.76
CA VAL A 348 -3.31 -23.92 -11.77
C VAL A 348 -3.47 -22.56 -12.43
N ALA A 349 -2.83 -21.53 -11.88
CA ALA A 349 -2.89 -20.17 -12.40
C ALA A 349 -2.51 -20.08 -13.90
N SER A 350 -3.26 -19.27 -14.66
CA SER A 350 -3.00 -19.05 -16.09
C SER A 350 -1.66 -18.39 -16.34
N ILE A 351 -1.32 -17.37 -15.56
CA ILE A 351 -0.04 -16.67 -15.58
C ILE A 351 0.98 -17.55 -14.84
N LYS A 352 2.06 -17.92 -15.53
CA LYS A 352 3.08 -18.83 -14.97
C LYS A 352 4.17 -18.10 -14.19
N ARG A 353 4.37 -16.82 -14.50
CA ARG A 353 5.38 -16.00 -13.86
C ARG A 353 4.87 -14.58 -13.66
N ILE A 354 5.06 -14.03 -12.48
CA ILE A 354 4.79 -12.63 -12.16
C ILE A 354 6.12 -11.98 -11.83
N VAL A 355 6.45 -10.90 -12.53
CA VAL A 355 7.64 -10.08 -12.28
C VAL A 355 7.18 -8.70 -11.83
N HIS A 356 7.44 -8.36 -10.59
CA HIS A 356 7.20 -7.02 -10.08
C HIS A 356 8.53 -6.27 -10.02
N LYS A 357 8.61 -5.12 -10.70
CA LYS A 357 9.82 -4.28 -10.75
C LYS A 357 9.61 -2.99 -9.98
N THR A 358 10.56 -2.67 -9.12
CA THR A 358 10.62 -1.40 -8.41
C THR A 358 11.34 -0.36 -9.26
N VAL A 359 10.61 0.58 -9.83
CA VAL A 359 11.16 1.62 -10.71
C VAL A 359 10.68 2.99 -10.25
N ALA A 360 11.50 3.71 -9.51
CA ALA A 360 11.11 5.00 -8.91
C ALA A 360 10.96 6.14 -9.94
N GLU A 361 11.67 6.07 -11.09
CA GLU A 361 11.71 7.16 -12.08
C GLU A 361 10.53 7.02 -13.05
N TRP A 362 9.71 8.08 -13.13
CA TRP A 362 8.49 8.10 -13.95
C TRP A 362 8.71 7.87 -15.44
N GLY A 363 9.71 8.54 -16.03
CA GLY A 363 9.97 8.44 -17.48
C GLY A 363 10.32 7.02 -17.89
N THR A 364 11.05 6.29 -17.03
CA THR A 364 11.41 4.89 -17.24
C THR A 364 10.17 3.98 -17.15
N ARG A 365 9.31 4.13 -16.12
CA ARG A 365 8.04 3.37 -16.04
C ARG A 365 7.18 3.59 -17.27
N PHE A 366 7.02 4.85 -17.68
CA PHE A 366 6.20 5.16 -18.84
C PHE A 366 6.81 4.63 -20.16
N ALA A 367 8.12 4.68 -20.32
CA ALA A 367 8.79 4.10 -21.48
C ALA A 367 8.60 2.58 -21.56
N MET A 368 8.66 1.87 -20.42
CA MET A 368 8.38 0.43 -20.36
C MET A 368 6.94 0.12 -20.77
N ALA A 369 5.97 0.90 -20.28
CA ALA A 369 4.57 0.74 -20.68
C ALA A 369 4.37 1.00 -22.19
N GLN A 370 5.04 2.00 -22.77
CA GLN A 370 4.97 2.32 -24.20
C GLN A 370 5.61 1.23 -25.07
N ALA A 371 6.64 0.57 -24.57
CA ALA A 371 7.32 -0.54 -25.24
C ALA A 371 6.54 -1.87 -25.15
N GLY A 372 5.56 -1.97 -24.25
CA GLY A 372 4.86 -3.22 -23.93
C GLY A 372 5.64 -4.11 -22.96
N ASP A 373 6.67 -3.56 -22.29
CA ASP A 373 7.49 -4.26 -21.28
C ASP A 373 6.87 -4.22 -19.88
N ALA A 374 5.74 -3.50 -19.70
CA ALA A 374 4.95 -3.44 -18.49
C ALA A 374 3.48 -3.66 -18.82
N ASP A 375 2.87 -4.68 -18.24
CA ASP A 375 1.45 -5.00 -18.40
C ASP A 375 0.58 -4.08 -17.54
N TRP A 376 1.08 -3.69 -16.39
CA TRP A 376 0.51 -2.70 -15.50
C TRP A 376 1.62 -1.83 -14.90
N PHE A 377 1.33 -0.56 -14.66
CA PHE A 377 2.28 0.38 -14.07
C PHE A 377 1.61 1.50 -13.29
N THR A 378 2.25 1.93 -12.22
CA THR A 378 1.76 3.06 -11.41
C THR A 378 1.94 4.38 -12.14
N VAL A 379 0.85 5.14 -12.25
CA VAL A 379 0.81 6.47 -12.88
C VAL A 379 0.55 7.53 -11.82
N PRO A 380 1.49 8.46 -11.57
CA PRO A 380 1.22 9.60 -10.71
C PRO A 380 0.09 10.48 -11.28
N ASP A 381 -0.77 11.02 -10.42
CA ASP A 381 -1.95 11.80 -10.84
C ASP A 381 -1.58 12.95 -11.80
N ALA A 382 -0.51 13.68 -11.50
CA ALA A 382 -0.01 14.76 -12.35
C ALA A 382 0.40 14.30 -13.77
N ASN A 383 0.68 13.01 -13.96
CA ASN A 383 1.10 12.44 -15.25
C ASN A 383 -0.04 11.78 -16.03
N ARG A 384 -1.24 11.64 -15.43
CA ARG A 384 -2.43 11.06 -16.08
C ARG A 384 -2.72 11.68 -17.46
N PRO A 385 -2.69 13.01 -17.67
CA PRO A 385 -2.94 13.61 -18.99
C PRO A 385 -1.92 13.21 -20.06
N GLN A 386 -0.71 12.80 -19.67
CA GLN A 386 0.30 12.28 -20.59
C GLN A 386 -0.05 10.87 -21.05
N VAL A 387 -0.50 10.02 -20.10
CA VAL A 387 -0.85 8.62 -20.36
C VAL A 387 -2.18 8.51 -21.10
N ASP A 388 -3.17 9.37 -20.82
CA ASP A 388 -4.50 9.37 -21.45
C ASP A 388 -4.44 9.40 -22.98
N LYS A 389 -3.39 9.96 -23.56
CA LYS A 389 -3.15 9.98 -25.02
C LYS A 389 -2.83 8.61 -25.60
N TRP A 390 -2.45 7.66 -24.73
CA TRP A 390 -2.08 6.28 -25.09
C TRP A 390 -3.19 5.28 -24.74
N VAL A 391 -4.36 5.77 -24.32
CA VAL A 391 -5.50 4.95 -23.95
C VAL A 391 -6.39 4.73 -25.15
N GLY A 392 -6.55 3.48 -25.57
CA GLY A 392 -7.44 3.06 -26.66
C GLY A 392 -8.84 2.65 -26.17
N GLU A 393 -8.94 2.24 -24.93
CA GLU A 393 -10.18 1.73 -24.31
C GLU A 393 -10.33 2.27 -22.89
N ARG A 394 -11.56 2.69 -22.54
CA ARG A 394 -11.90 3.14 -21.19
C ARG A 394 -12.97 2.23 -20.61
N CYS A 395 -12.75 1.72 -19.42
CA CYS A 395 -13.67 0.84 -18.71
C CYS A 395 -14.13 1.51 -17.42
N ASP A 396 -15.44 1.49 -17.18
CA ASP A 396 -16.03 1.95 -15.93
C ASP A 396 -15.82 0.89 -14.85
N GLY A 397 -15.21 1.28 -13.71
CA GLY A 397 -14.87 0.33 -12.65
C GLY A 397 -16.07 -0.17 -11.81
N ILE A 398 -17.26 0.42 -12.01
CA ILE A 398 -18.49 -0.01 -11.33
C ILE A 398 -19.34 -0.90 -12.23
N THR A 399 -19.51 -0.50 -13.50
CA THR A 399 -20.36 -1.24 -14.45
C THR A 399 -19.59 -2.24 -15.28
N GLU A 400 -18.26 -2.19 -15.27
CA GLU A 400 -17.33 -2.97 -16.10
C GLU A 400 -17.53 -2.77 -17.61
N GLU A 401 -18.36 -1.80 -18.03
CA GLU A 401 -18.56 -1.48 -19.43
C GLU A 401 -17.33 -0.78 -20.02
N CYS A 402 -16.76 -1.35 -21.07
CA CYS A 402 -15.63 -0.81 -21.80
C CYS A 402 -16.08 -0.12 -23.10
N THR A 403 -15.55 1.06 -23.36
CA THR A 403 -15.80 1.84 -24.58
C THR A 403 -14.50 2.31 -25.23
N PRO A 404 -14.41 2.30 -26.56
CA PRO A 404 -13.25 2.85 -27.25
C PRO A 404 -13.14 4.35 -27.03
N THR A 405 -11.91 4.86 -27.03
CA THR A 405 -11.60 6.30 -26.99
C THR A 405 -11.58 6.90 -28.41
N ASP A 406 -11.26 8.20 -28.53
CA ASP A 406 -11.01 8.85 -29.82
C ASP A 406 -9.73 8.29 -30.53
N ASN A 407 -8.90 7.52 -29.82
CA ASN A 407 -7.72 6.83 -30.34
C ASN A 407 -7.82 5.31 -30.07
N PRO A 408 -8.74 4.59 -30.72
CA PRO A 408 -9.03 3.19 -30.40
C PRO A 408 -7.87 2.22 -30.67
N ASP A 409 -6.90 2.64 -31.46
CA ASP A 409 -5.70 1.85 -31.80
C ASP A 409 -4.56 2.03 -30.79
N ALA A 410 -4.77 2.79 -29.70
CA ALA A 410 -3.77 2.96 -28.66
C ALA A 410 -3.67 1.73 -27.75
N PRO A 411 -2.47 1.44 -27.20
CA PRO A 411 -2.19 0.16 -26.51
C PRO A 411 -2.86 -0.03 -25.17
N LEU A 412 -3.14 1.06 -24.46
CA LEU A 412 -3.56 0.98 -23.07
C LEU A 412 -5.08 0.92 -22.90
N ARG A 413 -5.49 0.23 -21.85
CA ARG A 413 -6.82 0.33 -21.22
C ARG A 413 -6.70 1.21 -19.99
N MET A 414 -7.73 2.01 -19.72
CA MET A 414 -7.88 2.78 -18.51
C MET A 414 -9.17 2.42 -17.80
N TRP A 415 -9.08 2.00 -16.57
CA TRP A 415 -10.20 1.90 -15.65
C TRP A 415 -10.37 3.23 -14.93
N TYR A 416 -11.60 3.72 -14.89
CA TYR A 416 -11.98 4.96 -14.22
C TYR A 416 -13.21 4.73 -13.33
N ASN A 417 -13.63 5.74 -12.59
CA ASN A 417 -14.76 5.64 -11.67
C ASN A 417 -14.56 4.55 -10.60
N LEU A 418 -13.30 4.36 -10.21
CA LEU A 418 -12.92 3.44 -9.15
C LEU A 418 -13.19 4.14 -7.81
N PRO A 419 -14.12 3.63 -6.96
CA PRO A 419 -14.41 4.25 -5.67
C PRO A 419 -13.17 4.24 -4.78
N SER A 420 -12.61 5.40 -4.48
CA SER A 420 -11.44 5.47 -3.60
C SER A 420 -11.81 5.16 -2.17
N THR A 421 -11.10 4.21 -1.57
CA THR A 421 -11.13 3.89 -0.15
C THR A 421 -9.90 4.45 0.57
N GLY A 422 -9.16 5.32 -0.10
CA GLY A 422 -7.96 5.96 0.42
C GLY A 422 -8.10 7.46 0.54
N ARG A 423 -7.44 8.04 1.52
CA ARG A 423 -7.38 9.48 1.75
C ARG A 423 -5.96 9.90 2.09
N THR A 424 -5.59 11.10 1.66
CA THR A 424 -4.32 11.73 2.02
C THR A 424 -4.55 12.81 3.07
N ASP A 425 -3.72 12.79 4.09
CA ASP A 425 -3.80 13.70 5.24
C ASP A 425 -2.45 14.30 5.59
N LEU A 426 -2.49 15.44 6.24
CA LEU A 426 -1.36 16.08 6.89
C LEU A 426 -1.39 15.70 8.38
N PHE A 427 -0.54 14.77 8.77
CA PHE A 427 -0.36 14.34 10.14
C PHE A 427 0.60 15.30 10.86
N VAL A 428 0.11 15.96 11.89
CA VAL A 428 0.89 16.83 12.75
C VAL A 428 1.22 16.11 14.06
N ASN A 429 2.48 16.13 14.47
CA ASN A 429 2.92 15.38 15.63
C ASN A 429 2.82 16.24 16.90
N HIS A 430 2.00 15.81 17.85
CA HIS A 430 1.72 16.57 19.06
C HIS A 430 2.88 16.57 20.05
N ASN A 431 3.78 15.57 19.97
CA ASN A 431 4.98 15.51 20.80
C ASN A 431 6.05 14.66 20.11
N VAL A 432 6.83 15.27 19.21
CA VAL A 432 7.85 14.61 18.39
C VAL A 432 8.84 13.86 19.27
N ARG A 433 9.07 12.56 19.01
CA ARG A 433 10.06 11.79 19.73
C ARG A 433 11.48 12.28 19.42
N THR A 434 12.23 12.52 20.48
CA THR A 434 13.62 12.97 20.46
C THR A 434 14.53 11.87 21.03
N ASP A 435 15.83 11.99 20.79
CA ASP A 435 16.84 11.16 21.48
C ASP A 435 17.02 11.60 22.96
N GLU A 436 17.87 10.90 23.70
CA GLU A 436 18.16 11.18 25.11
C GLU A 436 18.70 12.61 25.34
N SER A 437 19.25 13.25 24.33
CA SER A 437 19.73 14.65 24.40
C SER A 437 18.63 15.68 24.13
N GLY A 438 17.42 15.23 23.80
CA GLY A 438 16.30 16.10 23.36
C GLY A 438 16.42 16.53 21.89
N SER A 439 17.26 15.86 21.09
CA SER A 439 17.52 16.22 19.70
C SER A 439 16.66 15.36 18.75
N ASN A 440 16.23 15.99 17.63
CA ASN A 440 15.62 15.30 16.51
C ASN A 440 15.98 16.09 15.23
N PRO A 441 16.42 15.41 14.15
CA PRO A 441 16.93 16.10 12.96
C PRO A 441 15.89 16.96 12.23
N TYR A 442 14.60 16.72 12.47
CA TYR A 442 13.51 17.36 11.71
C TYR A 442 12.93 18.60 12.41
N ILE A 443 13.24 18.87 13.69
CA ILE A 443 12.71 19.99 14.47
C ILE A 443 13.71 21.17 14.64
N GLY A 444 14.85 21.11 13.98
CA GLY A 444 15.88 22.16 14.05
C GLY A 444 16.54 22.24 15.43
N SER A 445 16.56 23.42 16.04
CA SER A 445 17.18 23.62 17.37
C SER A 445 16.45 22.93 18.54
N GLY A 446 15.23 22.45 18.33
CA GLY A 446 14.38 21.92 19.40
C GLY A 446 13.79 22.99 20.33
N GLN A 447 13.93 24.26 19.96
CA GLN A 447 13.47 25.42 20.72
C GLN A 447 12.71 26.39 19.84
N LEU A 448 11.79 27.18 20.40
CA LEU A 448 11.11 28.26 19.68
C LEU A 448 12.01 29.49 19.65
N ASP A 449 13.05 29.46 18.82
CA ASP A 449 14.09 30.52 18.72
C ASP A 449 14.29 31.03 17.28
N GLY A 450 13.36 30.67 16.37
CA GLY A 450 13.45 30.99 14.94
C GLY A 450 14.31 30.01 14.13
N ASN A 451 15.08 29.11 14.78
CA ASN A 451 15.90 28.08 14.15
C ASN A 451 15.36 26.67 14.35
N GLY A 452 14.28 26.51 15.11
CA GLY A 452 13.63 25.25 15.38
C GLY A 452 12.21 25.41 15.90
N ILE A 453 11.66 24.29 16.36
CA ILE A 453 10.42 24.17 17.11
C ILE A 453 10.65 23.24 18.31
N PRO A 454 9.95 23.42 19.44
CA PRO A 454 9.95 22.43 20.52
C PRO A 454 9.24 21.16 20.07
N ALA A 455 9.53 20.04 20.73
CA ALA A 455 8.97 18.74 20.39
C ALA A 455 7.43 18.73 20.42
N ASP A 456 6.82 19.48 21.32
CA ASP A 456 5.39 19.61 21.55
C ASP A 456 4.75 20.81 20.79
N PHE A 457 5.38 21.28 19.70
CA PHE A 457 4.91 22.45 18.93
C PHE A 457 3.45 22.36 18.54
N PHE A 458 2.98 21.18 18.08
CA PHE A 458 1.61 20.94 17.69
C PHE A 458 0.69 20.46 18.84
N SER A 459 1.15 20.50 20.10
CA SER A 459 0.24 20.38 21.24
C SER A 459 -0.65 21.63 21.37
N ASP A 460 -0.17 22.78 20.86
CA ASP A 460 -0.93 24.03 20.77
C ASP A 460 -2.04 23.93 19.71
N LEU A 461 -3.29 24.14 20.12
CA LEU A 461 -4.46 24.03 19.23
C LEU A 461 -4.47 25.13 18.15
N ASP A 462 -4.04 26.35 18.48
CA ASP A 462 -3.98 27.44 17.50
C ASP A 462 -2.91 27.15 16.44
N ALA A 463 -1.79 26.50 16.79
CA ALA A 463 -0.81 26.04 15.82
C ALA A 463 -1.44 25.04 14.84
N ARG A 464 -2.22 24.04 15.32
CA ARG A 464 -2.89 23.06 14.43
C ARG A 464 -3.94 23.73 13.54
N LYS A 465 -4.78 24.62 14.10
CA LYS A 465 -5.79 25.38 13.33
C LYS A 465 -5.15 26.25 12.26
N ALA A 466 -4.04 26.88 12.58
CA ALA A 466 -3.29 27.69 11.61
C ALA A 466 -2.87 26.83 10.39
N PHE A 467 -2.31 25.65 10.62
CA PHE A 467 -1.89 24.78 9.52
C PHE A 467 -3.08 24.28 8.69
N ALA A 468 -4.24 24.05 9.30
CA ALA A 468 -5.46 23.70 8.59
C ALA A 468 -5.96 24.86 7.69
N TYR A 469 -5.97 26.11 8.18
CA TYR A 469 -6.36 27.27 7.38
C TYR A 469 -5.30 27.71 6.37
N CYS A 470 -4.02 27.42 6.60
CA CYS A 470 -2.94 27.74 5.66
C CYS A 470 -2.87 26.81 4.45
N PHE A 471 -3.57 25.68 4.47
CA PHE A 471 -3.51 24.72 3.36
C PHE A 471 -4.50 25.08 2.26
N ASP A 472 -4.00 25.30 1.03
CA ASP A 472 -4.85 25.55 -0.14
C ASP A 472 -5.29 24.23 -0.77
N TYR A 473 -6.46 23.79 -0.36
CA TYR A 473 -7.05 22.51 -0.73
C TYR A 473 -7.43 22.45 -2.21
N GLU A 474 -7.94 23.57 -2.76
CA GLU A 474 -8.34 23.62 -4.18
C GLU A 474 -7.12 23.51 -5.10
N THR A 475 -6.07 24.29 -4.80
CA THR A 475 -4.80 24.17 -5.54
C THR A 475 -4.22 22.75 -5.42
N TYR A 476 -4.31 22.12 -4.24
CA TYR A 476 -3.84 20.75 -4.06
C TYR A 476 -4.61 19.74 -4.92
N ILE A 477 -5.94 19.85 -4.97
CA ILE A 477 -6.77 18.97 -5.81
C ILE A 477 -6.47 19.23 -7.29
N MET A 478 -6.37 20.50 -7.70
CA MET A 478 -6.14 20.85 -9.12
C MET A 478 -4.74 20.46 -9.61
N ASP A 479 -3.69 20.80 -8.85
CA ASP A 479 -2.31 20.62 -9.29
C ASP A 479 -1.71 19.27 -8.86
N GLY A 480 -2.12 18.76 -7.70
CA GLY A 480 -1.65 17.48 -7.16
C GLY A 480 -2.44 16.27 -7.65
N GLN A 481 -3.75 16.42 -7.83
CA GLN A 481 -4.67 15.34 -8.18
C GLN A 481 -5.41 15.57 -9.51
N ASN A 482 -4.94 16.52 -10.31
CA ASN A 482 -5.48 16.82 -11.64
C ASN A 482 -7.00 17.12 -11.65
N GLY A 483 -7.52 17.69 -10.56
CA GLY A 483 -8.93 18.02 -10.39
C GLY A 483 -9.85 16.85 -10.03
N GLU A 484 -9.31 15.65 -9.80
CA GLU A 484 -10.10 14.43 -9.56
C GLU A 484 -10.34 14.13 -8.07
N GLY A 485 -9.62 14.78 -7.16
CA GLY A 485 -9.83 14.63 -5.73
C GLY A 485 -11.12 15.28 -5.25
N VAL A 486 -11.68 14.75 -4.16
CA VAL A 486 -12.81 15.36 -3.47
C VAL A 486 -12.42 15.80 -2.07
N ARG A 487 -13.02 16.91 -1.62
CA ARG A 487 -12.88 17.39 -0.25
C ARG A 487 -13.58 16.45 0.71
N ASN A 488 -13.01 16.30 1.88
CA ASN A 488 -13.56 15.49 2.95
C ASN A 488 -13.55 16.29 4.26
N ASN A 489 -14.60 16.19 5.07
CA ASN A 489 -14.79 17.00 6.27
C ASN A 489 -14.51 16.26 7.58
N GLY A 490 -13.95 15.07 7.54
CA GLY A 490 -13.63 14.32 8.75
C GLY A 490 -12.85 13.04 8.48
N PRO A 491 -12.56 12.23 9.49
CA PRO A 491 -11.84 10.98 9.30
C PRO A 491 -12.54 10.00 8.37
N ILE A 492 -13.88 9.91 8.42
CA ILE A 492 -14.66 9.00 7.57
C ILE A 492 -14.65 9.46 6.11
N ILE A 493 -14.49 8.53 5.18
CA ILE A 493 -14.51 8.81 3.75
C ILE A 493 -15.92 9.10 3.22
N VAL A 494 -16.00 9.82 2.13
CA VAL A 494 -17.26 10.14 1.43
C VAL A 494 -17.98 8.85 1.04
N ASN A 495 -19.30 8.82 1.20
CA ASN A 495 -20.21 7.70 0.93
C ASN A 495 -20.16 6.53 1.92
N MET A 496 -19.43 6.63 3.00
CA MET A 496 -19.43 5.64 4.08
C MET A 496 -20.52 5.93 5.12
N LEU A 497 -21.01 4.89 5.82
CA LEU A 497 -21.89 5.07 6.99
C LEU A 497 -21.28 6.09 7.96
N GLY A 498 -22.08 7.02 8.45
CA GLY A 498 -21.62 8.04 9.39
C GLY A 498 -20.80 9.17 8.77
N TYR A 499 -20.62 9.22 7.45
CA TYR A 499 -20.13 10.43 6.81
C TYR A 499 -21.22 11.53 6.82
N ASN A 500 -20.91 12.68 7.42
CA ASN A 500 -21.83 13.81 7.48
C ASN A 500 -21.46 14.86 6.40
N PRO A 501 -22.18 14.93 5.27
CA PRO A 501 -21.86 15.89 4.21
C PRO A 501 -22.04 17.36 4.63
N ASP A 502 -22.87 17.61 5.64
CA ASP A 502 -23.14 18.94 6.19
C ASP A 502 -22.25 19.29 7.39
N GLY A 503 -21.30 18.42 7.73
CA GLY A 503 -20.35 18.61 8.83
C GLY A 503 -19.37 19.74 8.54
N PRO A 504 -18.78 20.36 9.60
CA PRO A 504 -17.83 21.46 9.43
C PRO A 504 -16.56 21.01 8.74
N MET A 505 -15.96 21.90 7.94
CA MET A 505 -14.75 21.63 7.17
C MET A 505 -13.84 22.84 7.21
N TYR A 506 -12.52 22.60 7.29
CA TYR A 506 -11.54 23.66 7.15
C TYR A 506 -11.43 24.10 5.69
N GLU A 507 -11.36 25.40 5.48
CA GLU A 507 -11.17 26.03 4.17
C GLU A 507 -9.85 26.80 4.16
N PHE A 508 -9.29 27.01 2.98
CA PHE A 508 -8.13 27.88 2.83
C PHE A 508 -8.47 29.33 3.16
N ASP A 509 -7.82 29.88 4.18
CA ASP A 509 -8.02 31.26 4.63
C ASP A 509 -6.74 31.78 5.28
N LEU A 510 -5.95 32.54 4.50
CA LEU A 510 -4.69 33.10 4.99
C LEU A 510 -4.86 34.07 6.15
N ALA A 511 -5.99 34.79 6.24
CA ALA A 511 -6.24 35.71 7.35
C ALA A 511 -6.47 34.97 8.66
N LYS A 512 -7.31 33.89 8.62
CA LYS A 512 -7.49 33.03 9.80
C LYS A 512 -6.21 32.27 10.15
N CYS A 513 -5.43 31.83 9.14
CA CYS A 513 -4.13 31.23 9.39
C CYS A 513 -3.21 32.20 10.16
N GLU A 514 -3.10 33.46 9.73
CA GLU A 514 -2.31 34.48 10.39
C GLU A 514 -2.81 34.77 11.82
N ASP A 515 -4.13 34.87 12.02
CA ASP A 515 -4.73 35.09 13.32
C ASP A 515 -4.39 33.99 14.31
N HIS A 516 -4.50 32.72 13.87
CA HIS A 516 -4.14 31.56 14.69
C HIS A 516 -2.62 31.46 14.94
N LEU A 517 -1.76 31.75 13.95
CA LEU A 517 -0.30 31.84 14.17
C LEU A 517 0.06 32.97 15.15
N ALA A 518 -0.70 34.08 15.12
CA ALA A 518 -0.49 35.14 16.06
C ALA A 518 -0.94 34.82 17.49
N ALA A 519 -1.91 33.91 17.66
CA ALA A 519 -2.38 33.45 18.96
C ALA A 519 -1.54 32.31 19.54
N ALA A 520 -1.03 31.44 18.69
CA ALA A 520 -0.28 30.25 19.08
C ALA A 520 0.96 30.60 19.93
N TRP A 521 1.30 29.68 20.85
CA TRP A 521 2.46 29.79 21.73
C TRP A 521 2.46 31.11 22.53
N GLY A 522 1.28 31.54 22.99
CA GLY A 522 1.11 32.77 23.77
C GLY A 522 1.46 34.02 23.00
N GLY A 523 1.37 34.02 21.67
CA GLY A 523 1.64 35.13 20.79
C GLY A 523 3.12 35.33 20.42
N ALA A 524 3.96 34.35 20.64
CA ALA A 524 5.40 34.46 20.37
C ALA A 524 5.78 34.34 18.89
N LEU A 525 5.00 33.60 18.09
CA LEU A 525 5.38 33.20 16.71
C LEU A 525 5.65 34.38 15.76
N PRO A 526 4.89 35.48 15.73
CA PRO A 526 5.14 36.58 14.80
C PRO A 526 6.53 37.20 14.95
N GLU A 527 7.03 37.27 16.18
CA GLU A 527 8.34 37.89 16.46
C GLU A 527 9.47 36.86 16.35
N THR A 528 9.27 35.64 16.83
CA THR A 528 10.29 34.57 16.87
C THR A 528 10.41 33.87 15.53
N GLY A 529 9.30 33.50 14.90
CA GLY A 529 9.27 32.59 13.77
C GLY A 529 9.51 31.14 14.19
N PHE A 530 9.61 30.29 13.19
CA PHE A 530 9.95 28.86 13.37
C PHE A 530 10.67 28.31 12.14
N ARG A 531 11.42 27.21 12.33
CA ARG A 531 12.05 26.46 11.25
C ARG A 531 12.01 24.97 11.58
N PHE A 532 11.44 24.15 10.67
CA PHE A 532 11.43 22.71 10.80
C PHE A 532 11.16 22.03 9.44
N GLN A 533 11.19 20.70 9.40
CA GLN A 533 11.12 19.94 8.15
C GLN A 533 9.76 19.25 7.99
N ALA A 534 9.16 19.41 6.80
CA ALA A 534 8.09 18.55 6.32
C ALA A 534 8.72 17.39 5.53
N VAL A 535 8.49 16.18 5.97
CA VAL A 535 9.11 15.00 5.38
C VAL A 535 8.12 14.29 4.46
N THR A 536 8.57 13.95 3.25
CA THR A 536 7.81 13.18 2.26
C THR A 536 8.65 12.01 1.73
N ASN A 537 8.04 11.06 1.02
CA ASN A 537 8.82 10.00 0.40
C ASN A 537 9.24 10.34 -1.04
N THR A 538 10.40 9.82 -1.42
CA THR A 538 10.97 9.99 -2.77
C THR A 538 10.02 9.46 -3.85
N GLY A 539 9.86 10.23 -4.92
CA GLY A 539 9.01 9.86 -6.07
C GLY A 539 7.51 10.16 -5.90
N ASN A 540 7.05 10.51 -4.70
CA ASN A 540 5.65 10.87 -4.48
C ASN A 540 5.42 12.36 -4.70
N VAL A 541 5.08 12.72 -5.94
CA VAL A 541 4.87 14.12 -6.36
C VAL A 541 3.69 14.76 -5.61
N MET A 542 2.61 14.01 -5.37
CA MET A 542 1.42 14.51 -4.68
C MET A 542 1.74 14.99 -3.25
N ARG A 543 2.50 14.21 -2.48
CA ARG A 543 2.94 14.60 -1.12
C ARG A 543 3.90 15.80 -1.15
N GLN A 544 4.77 15.86 -2.15
CA GLN A 544 5.69 17.00 -2.33
C GLN A 544 4.93 18.27 -2.70
N THR A 545 3.90 18.18 -3.54
CA THR A 545 3.01 19.30 -3.89
C THR A 545 2.29 19.83 -2.64
N ALA A 546 1.74 18.95 -1.81
CA ALA A 546 1.09 19.35 -0.55
C ALA A 546 2.07 20.12 0.38
N ALA A 547 3.29 19.60 0.54
CA ALA A 547 4.32 20.27 1.34
C ALA A 547 4.71 21.65 0.76
N ALA A 548 4.81 21.76 -0.57
CA ALA A 548 5.16 23.01 -1.26
C ALA A 548 4.08 24.07 -1.13
N ILE A 549 2.80 23.70 -1.22
CA ILE A 549 1.66 24.59 -1.01
C ILE A 549 1.73 25.19 0.41
N LEU A 550 1.87 24.34 1.42
CA LEU A 550 1.95 24.78 2.81
C LEU A 550 3.16 25.68 3.06
N GLN A 551 4.35 25.30 2.56
CA GLN A 551 5.56 26.10 2.63
C GLN A 551 5.38 27.50 2.03
N SER A 552 4.78 27.58 0.84
CA SER A 552 4.53 28.84 0.13
C SER A 552 3.60 29.75 0.93
N ASN A 553 2.50 29.20 1.45
CA ASN A 553 1.48 29.96 2.15
C ASN A 553 1.98 30.49 3.50
N LEU A 554 2.65 29.66 4.30
CA LEU A 554 3.27 30.08 5.55
C LEU A 554 4.30 31.21 5.33
N ARG A 555 5.16 31.04 4.32
CA ARG A 555 6.17 32.04 3.99
C ARG A 555 5.59 33.37 3.48
N SER A 556 4.42 33.32 2.84
CA SER A 556 3.73 34.54 2.36
C SER A 556 3.21 35.41 3.52
N ILE A 557 2.84 34.79 4.66
CA ILE A 557 2.41 35.49 5.87
C ILE A 557 3.63 36.13 6.57
N ASN A 558 4.66 35.33 6.81
CA ASN A 558 5.87 35.82 7.49
C ASN A 558 7.12 35.07 6.99
N SER A 559 8.12 35.80 6.52
CA SER A 559 9.38 35.22 6.04
C SER A 559 10.16 34.40 7.10
N LYS A 560 9.83 34.60 8.39
CA LYS A 560 10.38 33.80 9.50
C LYS A 560 9.71 32.45 9.68
N TYR A 561 8.58 32.17 9.00
CA TYR A 561 7.91 30.89 9.02
C TYR A 561 8.54 29.97 7.95
N GLN A 562 9.48 29.14 8.38
CA GLN A 562 10.33 28.33 7.49
C GLN A 562 10.00 26.85 7.62
N LEU A 563 9.30 26.33 6.63
CA LEU A 563 9.07 24.89 6.45
C LEU A 563 10.04 24.40 5.38
N GLU A 564 10.92 23.44 5.70
CA GLU A 564 11.85 22.83 4.76
C GLU A 564 11.28 21.50 4.27
N ILE A 565 11.35 21.24 2.98
CA ILE A 565 10.85 19.97 2.41
C ILE A 565 12.03 19.01 2.28
N VAL A 566 11.91 17.83 2.88
CA VAL A 566 12.90 16.76 2.82
C VAL A 566 12.23 15.50 2.28
N THR A 567 12.92 14.78 1.38
CA THR A 567 12.45 13.50 0.83
C THR A 567 13.34 12.37 1.32
N LEU A 568 12.72 11.27 1.74
CA LEU A 568 13.37 10.04 2.19
C LEU A 568 12.93 8.86 1.31
N PRO A 569 13.74 7.81 1.15
CA PRO A 569 13.25 6.53 0.62
C PRO A 569 12.05 6.03 1.42
N TRP A 570 11.13 5.31 0.77
CA TRP A 570 9.89 4.87 1.42
C TRP A 570 10.10 4.12 2.74
N PRO A 571 10.99 3.11 2.84
CA PRO A 571 11.18 2.39 4.09
C PRO A 571 11.67 3.30 5.23
N THR A 572 12.59 4.22 4.95
CA THR A 572 13.12 5.18 5.94
C THR A 572 12.05 6.19 6.37
N TYR A 573 11.25 6.69 5.41
CA TYR A 573 10.12 7.57 5.70
C TYR A 573 9.12 6.88 6.63
N LEU A 574 8.72 5.65 6.27
CA LEU A 574 7.74 4.89 7.03
C LEU A 574 8.24 4.56 8.43
N ALA A 575 9.50 4.13 8.57
CA ALA A 575 10.12 3.86 9.87
C ALA A 575 10.14 5.11 10.77
N SER A 576 10.55 6.27 10.23
CA SER A 576 10.55 7.53 10.98
C SER A 576 9.14 8.00 11.37
N PHE A 577 8.14 7.77 10.50
CA PHE A 577 6.74 8.09 10.79
C PHE A 577 6.18 7.19 11.89
N ARG A 578 6.38 5.88 11.78
CA ARG A 578 5.98 4.89 12.80
C ARG A 578 6.62 5.16 14.16
N ALA A 579 7.87 5.58 14.16
CA ALA A 579 8.59 5.95 15.38
C ALA A 579 8.15 7.28 16.00
N GLY A 580 7.19 8.00 15.41
CA GLY A 580 6.73 9.29 15.94
C GLY A 580 7.79 10.41 15.90
N GLN A 581 8.73 10.34 14.96
CA GLN A 581 9.86 11.26 14.86
C GLN A 581 9.61 12.45 13.93
N LEU A 582 8.60 12.37 13.04
CA LEU A 582 8.34 13.42 12.06
C LEU A 582 7.42 14.47 12.64
N PRO A 583 7.80 15.79 12.64
CA PRO A 583 6.92 16.85 13.12
C PRO A 583 5.69 17.03 12.21
N ILE A 584 5.89 16.85 10.91
CA ILE A 584 4.83 16.75 9.90
C ILE A 584 5.13 15.57 8.99
N ALA A 585 4.11 14.74 8.77
CA ALA A 585 4.11 13.70 7.76
C ALA A 585 2.90 13.88 6.84
N ILE A 586 3.12 13.84 5.52
CA ILE A 586 2.02 13.79 4.55
C ILE A 586 1.92 12.34 4.10
N SER A 587 0.86 11.66 4.50
CA SER A 587 0.68 10.24 4.27
C SER A 587 -0.76 9.93 3.89
N SER A 588 -0.96 8.71 3.42
CA SER A 588 -2.28 8.23 3.01
C SER A 588 -2.66 7.01 3.83
N TRP A 589 -3.96 6.83 4.02
CA TRP A 589 -4.56 5.63 4.57
C TRP A 589 -5.54 5.08 3.55
N GLY A 590 -5.44 3.81 3.25
CA GLY A 590 -6.49 3.03 2.61
C GLY A 590 -7.16 2.18 3.67
N GLU A 591 -8.47 2.03 3.61
CA GLU A 591 -9.17 1.24 4.62
C GLU A 591 -8.79 -0.24 4.57
N ASP A 592 -8.76 -0.85 5.73
CA ASP A 592 -8.51 -2.28 5.88
C ASP A 592 -9.79 -3.09 5.68
N TYR A 593 -10.91 -2.53 6.11
CA TYR A 593 -12.27 -3.04 5.93
C TYR A 593 -13.27 -1.89 5.88
N HIS A 594 -14.36 -2.07 5.14
CA HIS A 594 -15.32 -0.99 4.86
C HIS A 594 -16.27 -0.74 6.04
N ASP A 595 -15.76 -0.01 7.04
CA ASP A 595 -16.54 0.40 8.22
C ASP A 595 -15.96 1.69 8.82
N PRO A 596 -16.81 2.63 9.33
CA PRO A 596 -16.35 3.88 9.95
C PRO A 596 -15.37 3.67 11.11
N HIS A 597 -15.45 2.54 11.82
CA HIS A 597 -14.54 2.21 12.91
C HIS A 597 -13.08 2.15 12.41
N ASN A 598 -12.85 1.62 11.20
CA ASN A 598 -11.51 1.56 10.57
C ASN A 598 -10.90 2.95 10.29
N TRP A 599 -11.71 3.99 10.32
CA TRP A 599 -11.24 5.37 10.18
C TRP A 599 -11.10 6.08 11.53
N MET A 600 -12.06 5.87 12.43
CA MET A 600 -12.08 6.58 13.72
C MET A 600 -11.06 6.04 14.71
N GLN A 601 -11.00 4.73 14.88
CA GLN A 601 -10.09 4.09 15.84
C GLN A 601 -8.61 4.39 15.50
N PRO A 602 -8.08 4.08 14.29
CA PRO A 602 -6.68 4.33 13.99
C PRO A 602 -6.28 5.80 14.07
N TYR A 603 -7.16 6.69 13.64
CA TYR A 603 -6.87 8.11 13.57
C TYR A 603 -6.86 8.80 14.93
N LEU A 604 -7.78 8.42 15.82
CA LEU A 604 -8.07 9.20 17.01
C LEU A 604 -7.53 8.57 18.30
N ILE A 605 -7.46 7.24 18.37
CA ILE A 605 -7.00 6.54 19.57
C ILE A 605 -5.96 5.43 19.31
N GLY A 606 -5.82 4.96 18.06
CA GLY A 606 -4.97 3.84 17.67
C GLY A 606 -3.68 4.23 16.93
N THR A 607 -3.41 3.53 15.83
CA THR A 607 -2.15 3.57 15.09
C THR A 607 -1.63 4.97 14.74
N TYR A 608 -2.48 5.82 14.16
CA TYR A 608 -2.06 7.15 13.74
C TYR A 608 -1.96 8.14 14.89
N SER A 609 -2.83 8.02 15.90
CA SER A 609 -2.69 8.81 17.12
C SER A 609 -1.40 8.48 17.86
N GLY A 610 -0.98 7.21 17.85
CA GLY A 610 0.32 6.78 18.36
C GLY A 610 1.50 7.37 17.59
N ARG A 611 1.47 7.35 16.26
CA ARG A 611 2.52 7.96 15.40
C ARG A 611 2.62 9.47 15.55
N GLN A 612 1.53 10.11 15.93
CA GLN A 612 1.47 11.55 16.22
C GLN A 612 1.69 11.88 17.69
N ASN A 613 1.94 10.87 18.52
CA ASN A 613 2.16 10.99 19.97
C ASN A 613 1.07 11.83 20.67
N PHE A 614 -0.22 11.48 20.43
CA PHE A 614 -1.32 12.15 21.14
C PHE A 614 -1.22 11.88 22.65
N SER A 615 -1.59 12.89 23.43
CA SER A 615 -1.77 12.67 24.88
C SER A 615 -3.01 11.80 25.16
N GLU A 616 -3.03 11.12 26.28
CA GLU A 616 -4.22 10.34 26.67
C GLU A 616 -5.45 11.25 26.87
N GLU A 617 -5.25 12.48 27.36
CA GLU A 617 -6.35 13.44 27.50
C GLU A 617 -7.00 13.76 26.14
N LEU A 618 -6.24 13.81 25.06
CA LEU A 618 -6.80 14.03 23.73
C LEU A 618 -7.50 12.76 23.19
N LYS A 619 -6.93 11.59 23.42
CA LYS A 619 -7.59 10.31 23.04
C LYS A 619 -8.90 10.11 23.81
N ASP A 620 -8.95 10.49 25.08
CA ASP A 620 -10.15 10.35 25.95
C ASP A 620 -11.31 11.26 25.50
N VAL A 621 -11.06 12.27 24.67
CA VAL A 621 -12.13 13.05 24.01
C VAL A 621 -12.93 12.17 23.04
N PHE A 622 -12.29 11.23 22.38
CA PHE A 622 -12.87 10.42 21.30
C PHE A 622 -13.25 9.00 21.73
N ARG A 623 -12.47 8.39 22.63
CA ARG A 623 -12.55 6.98 23.02
C ARG A 623 -13.96 6.52 23.36
N PRO A 624 -14.74 7.18 24.26
CA PRO A 624 -16.05 6.67 24.67
C PRO A 624 -17.05 6.57 23.52
N LEU A 625 -16.98 7.51 22.55
CA LEU A 625 -17.88 7.50 21.40
C LEU A 625 -17.48 6.41 20.38
N ILE A 626 -16.18 6.18 20.19
CA ILE A 626 -15.66 5.14 19.30
C ILE A 626 -16.08 3.75 19.82
N GLU A 627 -15.87 3.49 21.11
CA GLU A 627 -16.24 2.23 21.76
C GLU A 627 -17.77 1.99 21.74
N GLN A 628 -18.57 3.05 21.91
CA GLN A 628 -20.02 2.95 21.81
C GLN A 628 -20.47 2.68 20.37
N ALA A 629 -19.87 3.38 19.40
CA ALA A 629 -20.30 3.31 18.00
C ALA A 629 -20.01 1.94 17.34
N VAL A 630 -18.91 1.26 17.69
CA VAL A 630 -18.56 -0.02 17.07
C VAL A 630 -19.52 -1.15 17.44
N VAL A 631 -20.15 -1.08 18.61
CA VAL A 631 -21.08 -2.10 19.11
C VAL A 631 -22.57 -1.71 18.93
N GLU A 632 -22.89 -0.48 18.47
CA GLU A 632 -24.26 -0.03 18.26
C GLU A 632 -24.89 -0.73 17.03
N PRO A 633 -25.93 -1.56 17.20
CA PRO A 633 -26.54 -2.30 16.09
C PRO A 633 -27.51 -1.47 15.25
N ASP A 634 -28.04 -0.36 15.77
CA ASP A 634 -28.93 0.54 15.05
C ASP A 634 -28.07 1.49 14.17
N LEU A 635 -28.08 1.28 12.87
CA LEU A 635 -27.25 2.04 11.92
C LEU A 635 -27.52 3.56 11.96
N ALA A 636 -28.75 4.00 12.25
CA ALA A 636 -29.06 5.42 12.34
C ALA A 636 -28.42 6.05 13.60
N LYS A 637 -28.55 5.41 14.76
CA LYS A 637 -27.87 5.86 15.98
C LYS A 637 -26.35 5.78 15.85
N ARG A 638 -25.86 4.71 15.20
CA ARG A 638 -24.44 4.55 14.92
C ARG A 638 -23.92 5.70 14.08
N ALA A 639 -24.65 6.13 13.05
CA ALA A 639 -24.31 7.28 12.24
C ALA A 639 -24.26 8.59 13.05
N GLU A 640 -25.20 8.80 13.97
CA GLU A 640 -25.23 9.99 14.86
C GLU A 640 -23.97 10.07 15.74
N LEU A 641 -23.52 8.94 16.30
CA LEU A 641 -22.27 8.89 17.09
C LEU A 641 -21.04 9.27 16.24
N TYR A 642 -21.00 8.82 14.99
CA TYR A 642 -19.92 9.22 14.07
C TYR A 642 -20.03 10.68 13.64
N TYR A 643 -21.20 11.28 13.56
CA TYR A 643 -21.36 12.73 13.32
C TYR A 643 -20.78 13.55 14.47
N GLU A 644 -21.00 13.10 15.72
CA GLU A 644 -20.42 13.75 16.90
C GLU A 644 -18.88 13.63 16.90
N LEU A 645 -18.34 12.47 16.55
CA LEU A 645 -16.90 12.26 16.41
C LEU A 645 -16.27 13.17 15.34
N GLN A 646 -16.94 13.38 14.21
CA GLN A 646 -16.48 14.32 13.17
C GLN A 646 -16.48 15.77 13.66
N GLN A 647 -17.49 16.17 14.44
CA GLN A 647 -17.55 17.48 15.07
C GLN A 647 -16.38 17.68 16.04
N LEU A 648 -16.12 16.71 16.91
CA LEU A 648 -14.98 16.75 17.84
C LEU A 648 -13.64 16.77 17.12
N HIS A 649 -13.52 16.04 16.00
CA HIS A 649 -12.33 16.09 15.15
C HIS A 649 -12.07 17.50 14.60
N TYR A 650 -13.11 18.15 14.08
CA TYR A 650 -13.01 19.55 13.61
C TYR A 650 -12.59 20.52 14.72
N GLU A 651 -13.14 20.39 15.92
CA GLU A 651 -12.85 21.27 17.04
C GLU A 651 -11.42 21.12 17.57
N ASN A 652 -10.89 19.89 17.59
CA ASN A 652 -9.58 19.56 18.15
C ASN A 652 -8.44 19.48 17.13
N VAL A 653 -8.74 19.40 15.82
CA VAL A 653 -7.75 19.31 14.71
C VAL A 653 -6.62 18.34 15.03
N PRO A 654 -6.89 17.09 15.32
CA PRO A 654 -5.82 16.13 15.62
C PRO A 654 -4.91 15.91 14.40
N GLN A 655 -5.45 15.96 13.18
CA GLN A 655 -4.75 16.01 11.90
C GLN A 655 -5.54 16.85 10.90
N VAL A 656 -4.90 17.25 9.79
CA VAL A 656 -5.57 18.02 8.74
C VAL A 656 -5.95 17.09 7.58
N ILE A 657 -7.24 16.95 7.32
CA ILE A 657 -7.77 16.16 6.23
C ILE A 657 -7.56 16.91 4.92
N LEU A 658 -6.83 16.34 3.97
CA LEU A 658 -6.52 17.02 2.70
C LEU A 658 -7.53 16.68 1.61
N SER A 659 -7.57 15.41 1.18
CA SER A 659 -8.49 14.98 0.13
C SER A 659 -8.60 13.47 0.06
N GLN A 660 -9.73 13.00 -0.46
CA GLN A 660 -9.94 11.65 -0.95
C GLN A 660 -9.70 11.67 -2.46
N ALA A 661 -8.70 10.93 -2.93
CA ALA A 661 -8.34 10.90 -4.34
C ALA A 661 -9.35 10.10 -5.16
N GLY A 662 -9.54 10.45 -6.42
CA GLY A 662 -10.13 9.55 -7.41
C GLY A 662 -9.06 8.55 -7.87
N ASP A 663 -9.42 7.30 -8.08
CA ASP A 663 -8.45 6.31 -8.54
C ASP A 663 -8.65 5.97 -10.02
N ARG A 664 -7.54 5.67 -10.70
CA ARG A 664 -7.48 5.20 -12.09
C ARG A 664 -6.43 4.11 -12.20
N ARG A 665 -6.75 3.08 -12.98
CA ARG A 665 -5.81 2.04 -13.32
C ARG A 665 -5.49 2.07 -14.80
N TYR A 666 -4.21 2.00 -15.16
CA TYR A 666 -3.74 1.90 -16.52
C TYR A 666 -3.03 0.57 -16.71
N GLU A 667 -3.39 -0.14 -17.78
CA GLU A 667 -2.86 -1.46 -18.09
C GLU A 667 -2.86 -1.71 -19.59
N GLN A 668 -2.12 -2.72 -20.03
CA GLN A 668 -2.18 -3.15 -21.42
C GLN A 668 -3.51 -3.82 -21.73
N ARG A 669 -4.02 -3.67 -22.94
CA ARG A 669 -5.35 -4.19 -23.36
C ARG A 669 -5.42 -5.72 -23.40
N TRP A 670 -4.28 -6.39 -23.53
CA TRP A 670 -4.19 -7.85 -23.47
C TRP A 670 -4.34 -8.43 -22.06
N LEU A 671 -4.22 -7.63 -20.98
CA LEU A 671 -4.52 -8.09 -19.62
C LEU A 671 -6.02 -8.29 -19.44
N LYS A 672 -6.43 -9.45 -18.93
CA LYS A 672 -7.82 -9.86 -18.73
C LYS A 672 -8.04 -10.35 -17.30
N GLY A 673 -9.32 -10.39 -16.87
CA GLY A 673 -9.71 -10.92 -15.56
C GLY A 673 -9.54 -9.93 -14.40
N TYR A 674 -9.22 -8.66 -14.70
CA TYR A 674 -9.22 -7.62 -13.67
C TYR A 674 -10.66 -7.28 -13.27
N PHE A 675 -10.89 -7.17 -11.98
CA PHE A 675 -12.06 -6.58 -11.35
C PHE A 675 -11.59 -5.62 -10.25
N TYR A 676 -12.38 -4.62 -9.95
CA TYR A 676 -12.07 -3.69 -8.88
C TYR A 676 -12.72 -4.13 -7.57
N ASN A 677 -11.92 -4.38 -6.55
CA ASN A 677 -12.40 -4.48 -5.18
C ASN A 677 -11.79 -3.33 -4.38
N PRO A 678 -12.59 -2.51 -3.69
CA PRO A 678 -12.10 -1.32 -2.98
C PRO A 678 -11.12 -1.67 -1.85
N ILE A 679 -11.22 -2.86 -1.26
CA ILE A 679 -10.39 -3.30 -0.15
C ILE A 679 -9.15 -4.07 -0.62
N TRP A 680 -9.29 -4.82 -1.74
CA TRP A 680 -8.31 -5.80 -2.20
C TRP A 680 -7.54 -5.42 -3.46
N SER A 681 -8.02 -4.43 -4.19
CA SER A 681 -7.41 -4.04 -5.45
C SER A 681 -5.97 -3.51 -5.25
N PRO A 682 -5.07 -3.75 -6.17
CA PRO A 682 -5.05 -4.58 -7.37
C PRO A 682 -4.19 -5.85 -7.22
N ASN A 683 -4.06 -6.40 -6.03
CA ASN A 683 -2.92 -7.21 -5.60
C ASN A 683 -3.14 -8.74 -5.67
N TYR A 684 -4.25 -9.22 -6.22
CA TYR A 684 -4.50 -10.65 -6.37
C TYR A 684 -4.49 -11.04 -7.84
N HIS A 685 -3.59 -11.93 -8.23
CA HIS A 685 -3.28 -12.18 -9.63
C HIS A 685 -3.82 -13.51 -10.16
N TYR A 686 -4.34 -14.38 -9.30
CA TYR A 686 -4.88 -15.69 -9.69
C TYR A 686 -5.98 -15.61 -10.75
N PRO A 687 -6.93 -14.64 -10.75
CA PRO A 687 -7.94 -14.52 -11.78
C PRO A 687 -7.45 -13.90 -13.09
N LEU A 688 -6.23 -13.37 -13.12
CA LEU A 688 -5.70 -12.69 -14.28
C LEU A 688 -5.23 -13.67 -15.37
N SER A 689 -5.34 -13.23 -16.61
CA SER A 689 -4.77 -13.91 -17.77
C SER A 689 -4.27 -12.88 -18.79
N LEU A 690 -3.37 -13.30 -19.67
CA LEU A 690 -2.87 -12.48 -20.77
C LEU A 690 -3.39 -13.06 -22.09
N ALA A 691 -4.01 -12.22 -22.93
CA ALA A 691 -4.53 -12.62 -24.21
C ALA A 691 -3.38 -13.11 -25.12
N GLY A 692 -3.57 -14.26 -25.80
CA GLY A 692 -2.54 -14.93 -26.62
C GLY A 692 -2.00 -16.22 -26.01
N GLY A 693 -2.33 -16.53 -24.74
CA GLY A 693 -2.16 -17.86 -24.14
C GLY A 693 -3.38 -18.74 -24.48
N GLU A 694 -3.19 -19.92 -25.08
CA GLU A 694 -4.21 -20.97 -25.18
C GLU A 694 -4.26 -21.78 -23.89
#